data_3743f7826d6c5f71f3e7de359abd7e0c
#
_entry.id   3743f7826d6c5f71f3e7de359abd7e0c
#
_cell.length_a   1.000
_cell.length_b   1.000
_cell.length_c   1.000
_cell.angle_alpha   90.00
_cell.angle_beta   90.00
_cell.angle_gamma   90.00
#
_symmetry.space_group_name_H-M   'P 1'
#
loop_
_entity.id
_entity.type
_entity.pdbx_description
1 polymer ?
#
loop_
_entity_poly.entity_id
_entity_poly.type
_entity_poly.pdbx_seq_one_letter_code
_entity_poly.pdbx_strand_id
1 'polypeptide(L)'
;MQEFAKFGIFWCGRWPASEDIDIDSGFGEGIGLNPAPAPALTLTLTLIKMRRKKIYQILAAAAGVFAMAALLCGSALAQTTKVKGRVTDESGIGLPFVAVYFLNTTIGVSTDLDGNYSMETRDSTASLLCASILGYENQIIRISRGAYNEVNFRLKEVNTSLTAAVVKPDNRYMKWILKQIDNHRETNDPERRSHYVCDTYTKMELDLTNAEEQIRNKMLRRNFGFVFDYMDTSSVSGKPYLPVMISETRAKRYHGISPEVNKEVIEATRISGLNEDNAVSQFTGSMHLKTNFYNNFINAFNVQIPSPLSASGNIYYNYYLVDSLNVEGRKTWKIRFHPAKGISSSVFDGEMNIDAQDFGLREIHVKLFRGANINWIRDLVIDRSDQRVGDSVWFYKQDRLYVDFSVTMRDSSKLASFLGNRQIEYMNPILGQEAKPQVNKVNTSVHIEKEAARRDDEWWDNARPYALSTKEQNIYNMVDSIKHVPLYNNIYNVVNTVVSGYLETKYFAFGPYSRIYSFNKIEGNRVQIGGRTTPGVSRKFRLSGFLAYGFKDKKFKGGGSLEWMLSRQPTMKLTFSGKKDMMQLGKGTSAFNETSLLTSILTKRGSEKRSLVNEYATRFDWEIKPWLNTSTALEFRRIYSNVFVPMRRVVSEKDTAFVNSVGSNDMHITARFSKDETVTRGIFEKSYLHSDYPIVTIDLLGSLKGIGKNEYSYFRSEVSMDYKLKLPPVGASRIKLTAGKIVGTVPYPMLKLHEGNGTYILDQSSFSCMEFYEFASDTWMSLFWEHNFGGFFLGKIPLIKKLHWREVVTLKAVYGTLSERNNGILGSEHSSEAPLLFPKGMTSLNKPYVEMGVGISNILRLLRVDAFWRLTHRKIEGADGVMRKSPNCFVATIGLELRF
;
A
#
# COMPACT_ATOMS: atom_id res chain seq x y z
N MET A 1 2.87 4.81 3.17
CA MET A 1 2.89 4.37 1.76
C MET A 1 1.61 4.65 0.98
N GLN A 2 0.42 4.64 1.57
CA GLN A 2 -0.77 5.17 0.88
C GLN A 2 -0.69 6.67 0.54
N GLU A 3 0.22 7.40 1.17
CA GLU A 3 0.44 8.83 0.91
C GLU A 3 1.39 9.12 -0.28
N PHE A 4 2.26 8.18 -0.68
CA PHE A 4 3.09 8.32 -1.89
C PHE A 4 2.30 8.32 -3.21
N ALA A 5 1.07 7.86 -3.19
CA ALA A 5 0.19 7.83 -4.37
C ALA A 5 -0.32 9.20 -4.83
N LYS A 6 0.03 10.28 -4.12
CA LYS A 6 -0.42 11.65 -4.43
C LYS A 6 0.46 12.42 -5.42
N PHE A 7 1.55 11.79 -5.90
CA PHE A 7 2.44 12.43 -6.86
C PHE A 7 2.02 12.24 -8.31
N GLY A 8 1.57 13.32 -8.92
CA GLY A 8 1.32 13.38 -10.35
C GLY A 8 2.62 13.58 -11.13
N ILE A 9 3.02 12.59 -11.90
CA ILE A 9 4.06 12.75 -12.91
C ILE A 9 3.39 13.13 -14.22
N PHE A 10 3.74 14.32 -14.73
CA PHE A 10 3.34 14.81 -16.04
C PHE A 10 3.94 13.95 -17.15
N TRP A 11 3.13 13.42 -18.03
CA TRP A 11 3.57 12.90 -19.31
C TRP A 11 2.79 13.55 -20.45
N CYS A 12 3.55 14.13 -21.39
CA CYS A 12 3.05 14.80 -22.59
C CYS A 12 2.95 13.77 -23.70
N GLY A 13 1.74 13.34 -24.04
CA GLY A 13 1.46 12.53 -25.23
C GLY A 13 1.06 13.42 -26.40
N ARG A 14 1.64 13.21 -27.58
CA ARG A 14 1.33 13.86 -28.84
C ARG A 14 -0.14 13.71 -29.23
N TRP A 15 -0.76 14.82 -29.62
CA TRP A 15 -2.03 14.85 -30.33
C TRP A 15 -1.78 14.85 -31.86
N PRO A 16 -2.58 14.15 -32.65
CA PRO A 16 -2.54 14.29 -34.12
C PRO A 16 -3.23 15.57 -34.55
N ALA A 17 -2.76 16.09 -35.69
CA ALA A 17 -3.19 17.33 -36.30
C ALA A 17 -4.67 17.33 -36.70
N SER A 18 -5.31 18.47 -36.50
CA SER A 18 -6.66 18.75 -36.93
C SER A 18 -6.76 19.04 -38.42
N GLU A 19 -7.73 18.46 -39.06
CA GLU A 19 -8.21 18.84 -40.38
C GLU A 19 -8.94 20.20 -40.33
N ASP A 20 -8.74 20.96 -41.40
CA ASP A 20 -9.34 22.27 -41.65
C ASP A 20 -10.87 22.17 -41.83
N ILE A 21 -11.58 23.13 -41.27
CA ILE A 21 -12.96 23.44 -41.66
C ILE A 21 -13.03 24.91 -42.00
N ASP A 22 -13.24 25.14 -43.31
CA ASP A 22 -13.63 26.41 -43.89
C ASP A 22 -14.95 26.94 -43.26
N ILE A 23 -14.96 28.23 -43.01
CA ILE A 23 -16.21 28.96 -42.76
C ILE A 23 -16.32 30.09 -43.78
N ASP A 24 -17.26 29.92 -44.66
CA ASP A 24 -17.65 30.88 -45.67
C ASP A 24 -18.58 31.95 -45.08
N SER A 25 -18.50 33.08 -45.73
CA SER A 25 -19.07 34.36 -45.51
C SER A 25 -20.59 34.48 -45.46
N GLY A 26 -21.09 35.44 -44.71
CA GLY A 26 -22.50 35.89 -44.80
C GLY A 26 -22.75 37.21 -44.09
N PHE A 27 -22.91 38.24 -44.89
CA PHE A 27 -23.26 39.64 -44.64
C PHE A 27 -24.36 39.97 -43.63
N GLY A 28 -24.25 41.16 -43.04
CA GLY A 28 -25.37 41.91 -42.38
C GLY A 28 -24.93 43.18 -41.68
N GLU A 29 -25.23 44.28 -42.32
CA GLU A 29 -24.93 45.67 -41.94
C GLU A 29 -25.58 46.17 -40.62
N GLY A 30 -24.91 47.14 -39.99
CA GLY A 30 -25.62 48.31 -39.55
C GLY A 30 -25.38 48.82 -38.13
N ILE A 31 -24.90 50.08 -38.13
CA ILE A 31 -24.98 51.11 -37.09
C ILE A 31 -23.75 51.29 -36.19
N GLY A 32 -23.12 52.40 -36.49
CA GLY A 32 -21.97 52.93 -35.79
C GLY A 32 -22.26 53.62 -34.46
N LEU A 33 -21.26 53.67 -33.66
CA LEU A 33 -20.92 54.72 -32.69
C LEU A 33 -19.44 54.66 -32.34
N ASN A 34 -18.84 55.84 -32.34
CA ASN A 34 -17.42 56.14 -32.29
C ASN A 34 -16.72 55.73 -30.94
N PRO A 35 -15.41 55.55 -30.95
CA PRO A 35 -14.65 54.98 -29.84
C PRO A 35 -13.97 56.03 -28.97
N ALA A 36 -13.83 55.70 -27.71
CA ALA A 36 -12.84 56.30 -26.82
C ALA A 36 -11.75 55.25 -26.47
N PRO A 37 -10.50 55.66 -26.20
CA PRO A 37 -9.36 54.76 -26.33
C PRO A 37 -9.08 53.97 -25.08
N ALA A 38 -8.78 52.69 -25.26
CA ALA A 38 -8.38 51.81 -24.21
C ALA A 38 -6.88 51.45 -24.32
N PRO A 39 -5.99 52.09 -23.54
CA PRO A 39 -4.58 51.65 -23.50
C PRO A 39 -4.31 50.42 -22.61
N ALA A 40 -5.29 49.94 -21.84
CA ALA A 40 -5.08 48.87 -20.88
C ALA A 40 -5.10 47.44 -21.48
N LEU A 41 -5.82 47.20 -22.58
CA LEU A 41 -5.93 45.87 -23.19
C LEU A 41 -4.69 45.43 -23.95
N THR A 42 -3.97 46.38 -24.54
CA THR A 42 -2.76 46.10 -25.33
C THR A 42 -1.56 45.68 -24.45
N LEU A 43 -1.46 46.27 -23.24
CA LEU A 43 -0.43 45.92 -22.28
C LEU A 43 -0.65 44.48 -21.69
N THR A 44 -1.90 44.13 -21.42
CA THR A 44 -2.25 42.83 -20.87
C THR A 44 -2.03 41.69 -21.88
N LEU A 45 -2.36 41.92 -23.15
CA LEU A 45 -2.10 40.95 -24.22
C LEU A 45 -0.60 40.79 -24.53
N THR A 46 0.16 41.88 -24.42
CA THR A 46 1.64 41.82 -24.61
C THR A 46 2.32 41.13 -23.45
N LEU A 47 1.88 41.36 -22.21
CA LEU A 47 2.39 40.64 -21.02
C LEU A 47 2.02 39.15 -21.01
N ILE A 48 0.85 38.78 -21.50
CA ILE A 48 0.43 37.38 -21.65
C ILE A 48 1.23 36.71 -22.77
N LYS A 49 1.50 37.39 -23.91
CA LYS A 49 2.36 36.85 -24.97
C LYS A 49 3.82 36.70 -24.51
N MET A 50 4.35 37.66 -23.75
CA MET A 50 5.71 37.55 -23.19
C MET A 50 5.83 36.47 -22.10
N ARG A 51 4.82 36.27 -21.26
CA ARG A 51 4.80 35.15 -20.30
C ARG A 51 4.70 33.80 -21.00
N ARG A 52 3.88 33.67 -22.05
CA ARG A 52 3.84 32.43 -22.86
C ARG A 52 5.20 32.13 -23.49
N LYS A 53 5.88 33.10 -24.09
CA LYS A 53 7.22 32.92 -24.69
C LYS A 53 8.25 32.50 -23.64
N LYS A 54 8.25 33.08 -22.45
CA LYS A 54 9.12 32.64 -21.34
C LYS A 54 8.77 31.24 -20.82
N ILE A 55 7.49 30.89 -20.71
CA ILE A 55 7.05 29.54 -20.31
C ILE A 55 7.46 28.51 -21.36
N TYR A 56 7.30 28.82 -22.67
CA TYR A 56 7.79 27.92 -23.74
C TYR A 56 9.32 27.81 -23.75
N GLN A 57 10.03 28.87 -23.45
CA GLN A 57 11.50 28.83 -23.33
C GLN A 57 11.96 28.02 -22.10
N ILE A 58 11.25 28.12 -20.97
CA ILE A 58 11.53 27.30 -19.78
C ILE A 58 11.17 25.84 -20.03
N LEU A 59 10.05 25.57 -20.71
CA LEU A 59 9.65 24.19 -21.07
C LEU A 59 10.59 23.60 -22.14
N ALA A 60 11.04 24.39 -23.11
CA ALA A 60 12.01 23.98 -24.11
C ALA A 60 13.41 23.77 -23.49
N ALA A 61 13.80 24.62 -22.54
CA ALA A 61 15.04 24.44 -21.79
C ALA A 61 14.97 23.20 -20.87
N ALA A 62 13.85 22.96 -20.20
CA ALA A 62 13.61 21.76 -19.41
C ALA A 62 13.59 20.49 -20.28
N ALA A 63 12.96 20.53 -21.46
CA ALA A 63 12.97 19.45 -22.43
C ALA A 63 14.38 19.22 -23.01
N GLY A 64 15.14 20.28 -23.26
CA GLY A 64 16.53 20.21 -23.69
C GLY A 64 17.46 19.62 -22.63
N VAL A 65 17.29 19.99 -21.37
CA VAL A 65 18.00 19.39 -20.23
C VAL A 65 17.64 17.93 -20.05
N PHE A 66 16.36 17.56 -20.25
CA PHE A 66 15.90 16.18 -20.18
C PHE A 66 16.42 15.35 -21.37
N ALA A 67 16.44 15.91 -22.58
CA ALA A 67 17.01 15.27 -23.76
C ALA A 67 18.55 15.15 -23.64
N MET A 68 19.22 16.14 -23.07
CA MET A 68 20.65 16.11 -22.81
C MET A 68 21.00 15.14 -21.67
N ALA A 69 20.16 15.04 -20.63
CA ALA A 69 20.29 14.00 -19.60
C ALA A 69 20.05 12.59 -20.17
N ALA A 70 19.11 12.44 -21.09
CA ALA A 70 18.87 11.17 -21.80
C ALA A 70 20.02 10.80 -22.78
N LEU A 71 20.64 11.77 -23.43
CA LEU A 71 21.79 11.57 -24.29
C LEU A 71 23.09 11.31 -23.49
N LEU A 72 23.25 11.90 -22.31
CA LEU A 72 24.35 11.62 -21.40
C LEU A 72 24.24 10.27 -20.68
N CYS A 73 23.02 9.70 -20.58
CA CYS A 73 22.81 8.31 -20.13
C CYS A 73 23.19 7.27 -21.23
N GLY A 74 23.44 7.69 -22.45
CA GLY A 74 23.70 6.81 -23.61
C GLY A 74 25.12 6.33 -23.81
N SER A 75 26.10 6.68 -22.97
CA SER A 75 27.51 6.42 -23.32
C SER A 75 28.41 5.93 -22.20
N ALA A 76 27.87 5.11 -21.31
CA ALA A 76 28.70 4.21 -20.52
C ALA A 76 28.05 2.81 -20.52
N LEU A 77 28.02 2.17 -21.66
CA LEU A 77 27.92 0.73 -21.79
C LEU A 77 29.20 0.14 -21.20
N ALA A 78 29.33 0.07 -19.89
CA ALA A 78 30.23 -0.85 -19.26
C ALA A 78 29.85 -2.23 -19.79
N GLN A 79 30.67 -2.79 -20.64
CA GLN A 79 30.45 -4.08 -21.27
C GLN A 79 30.28 -5.14 -20.16
N THR A 80 29.08 -5.63 -20.00
CA THR A 80 28.76 -6.64 -19.01
C THR A 80 29.15 -8.00 -19.57
N THR A 81 30.04 -8.71 -18.91
CA THR A 81 30.37 -10.11 -19.22
C THR A 81 29.19 -10.97 -18.79
N LYS A 82 28.59 -11.67 -19.76
CA LYS A 82 27.47 -12.61 -19.50
C LYS A 82 27.94 -14.02 -19.81
N VAL A 83 27.66 -14.94 -18.90
CA VAL A 83 28.01 -16.35 -19.08
C VAL A 83 26.78 -17.18 -18.83
N LYS A 84 26.54 -18.13 -19.73
CA LYS A 84 25.50 -19.14 -19.60
C LYS A 84 26.05 -20.47 -20.07
N GLY A 85 25.61 -21.56 -19.47
CA GLY A 85 26.03 -22.89 -19.89
C GLY A 85 25.41 -23.99 -19.09
N ARG A 86 25.94 -25.17 -19.30
CA ARG A 86 25.52 -26.39 -18.61
C ARG A 86 26.76 -27.13 -18.12
N VAL A 87 26.69 -27.70 -16.92
CA VAL A 87 27.71 -28.57 -16.38
C VAL A 87 27.17 -30.00 -16.41
N THR A 88 27.94 -30.93 -16.99
CA THR A 88 27.56 -32.35 -17.11
C THR A 88 28.69 -33.22 -16.61
N ASP A 89 28.38 -34.47 -16.30
CA ASP A 89 29.36 -35.52 -16.16
C ASP A 89 29.86 -36.02 -17.54
N GLU A 90 30.75 -37.04 -17.54
CA GLU A 90 31.26 -37.67 -18.76
C GLU A 90 30.15 -38.37 -19.57
N SER A 91 29.06 -38.77 -18.93
CA SER A 91 27.88 -39.39 -19.57
C SER A 91 26.92 -38.41 -20.18
N GLY A 92 27.12 -37.08 -19.98
CA GLY A 92 26.24 -36.01 -20.46
C GLY A 92 25.04 -35.76 -19.53
N ILE A 93 25.01 -36.34 -18.34
CA ILE A 93 23.98 -36.08 -17.33
C ILE A 93 24.32 -34.75 -16.66
N GLY A 94 23.33 -33.85 -16.52
CA GLY A 94 23.52 -32.58 -15.84
C GLY A 94 23.89 -32.76 -14.39
N LEU A 95 24.94 -32.04 -13.95
CA LEU A 95 25.41 -32.09 -12.57
C LEU A 95 24.76 -30.92 -11.79
N PRO A 96 23.90 -31.20 -10.83
CA PRO A 96 23.32 -30.19 -9.98
C PRO A 96 24.31 -29.67 -8.94
N PHE A 97 24.12 -28.42 -8.52
CA PHE A 97 24.82 -27.75 -7.42
C PHE A 97 26.35 -27.61 -7.60
N VAL A 98 26.86 -27.70 -8.83
CA VAL A 98 28.24 -27.37 -9.14
C VAL A 98 28.45 -25.89 -8.90
N ALA A 99 29.46 -25.54 -8.13
CA ALA A 99 29.89 -24.16 -7.95
C ALA A 99 30.59 -23.69 -9.24
N VAL A 100 30.01 -22.73 -9.94
CA VAL A 100 30.59 -22.06 -11.11
C VAL A 100 30.91 -20.64 -10.73
N TYR A 101 32.19 -20.29 -10.69
CA TYR A 101 32.65 -19.00 -10.16
C TYR A 101 33.84 -18.46 -10.97
N PHE A 102 34.02 -17.14 -10.92
CA PHE A 102 35.22 -16.52 -11.49
C PHE A 102 36.39 -16.66 -10.53
N LEU A 103 37.50 -17.25 -11.03
CA LEU A 103 38.67 -17.51 -10.22
C LEU A 103 39.25 -16.19 -9.65
N ASN A 104 39.63 -16.23 -8.38
CA ASN A 104 40.12 -15.08 -7.61
C ASN A 104 39.08 -13.97 -7.38
N THR A 105 37.79 -14.30 -7.48
CA THR A 105 36.68 -13.39 -7.13
C THR A 105 35.68 -14.10 -6.23
N THR A 106 34.78 -13.33 -5.63
CA THR A 106 33.63 -13.88 -4.88
C THR A 106 32.39 -14.05 -5.76
N ILE A 107 32.51 -13.89 -7.08
CA ILE A 107 31.43 -13.91 -8.04
C ILE A 107 31.25 -15.34 -8.57
N GLY A 108 30.15 -15.96 -8.19
CA GLY A 108 29.81 -17.32 -8.63
C GLY A 108 28.33 -17.63 -8.45
N VAL A 109 27.90 -18.74 -9.04
CA VAL A 109 26.54 -19.30 -8.93
C VAL A 109 26.66 -20.83 -8.84
N SER A 110 25.62 -21.49 -8.30
CA SER A 110 25.52 -22.95 -8.38
C SER A 110 24.61 -23.35 -9.54
N THR A 111 24.90 -24.48 -10.17
CA THR A 111 24.05 -25.04 -11.23
C THR A 111 22.69 -25.46 -10.68
N ASP A 112 21.66 -25.37 -11.54
CA ASP A 112 20.34 -25.91 -11.28
C ASP A 112 20.31 -27.47 -11.34
N LEU A 113 19.14 -28.07 -11.16
CA LEU A 113 19.00 -29.53 -11.16
C LEU A 113 19.35 -30.21 -12.49
N ASP A 114 19.23 -29.47 -13.58
CA ASP A 114 19.55 -29.95 -14.91
C ASP A 114 21.01 -29.63 -15.28
N GLY A 115 21.79 -29.03 -14.34
CA GLY A 115 23.17 -28.64 -14.51
C GLY A 115 23.34 -27.28 -15.19
N ASN A 116 22.27 -26.51 -15.46
CA ASN A 116 22.39 -25.23 -16.14
C ASN A 116 22.76 -24.12 -15.15
N TYR A 117 23.48 -23.12 -15.63
CA TYR A 117 23.83 -21.92 -14.89
C TYR A 117 23.79 -20.69 -15.77
N SER A 118 23.65 -19.53 -15.16
CA SER A 118 23.83 -18.25 -15.82
C SER A 118 24.23 -17.18 -14.81
N MET A 119 25.18 -16.34 -15.19
CA MET A 119 25.64 -15.22 -14.37
C MET A 119 26.04 -14.04 -15.25
N GLU A 120 26.04 -12.87 -14.66
CA GLU A 120 26.58 -11.67 -15.31
C GLU A 120 27.43 -10.86 -14.32
N THR A 121 28.52 -10.28 -14.82
CA THR A 121 29.40 -9.44 -14.02
C THR A 121 29.93 -8.27 -14.83
N ARG A 122 30.23 -7.17 -14.16
CA ARG A 122 30.98 -6.03 -14.70
C ARG A 122 32.39 -5.96 -14.17
N ASP A 123 32.80 -6.94 -13.42
CA ASP A 123 34.16 -7.02 -12.88
C ASP A 123 35.16 -7.20 -14.06
N SER A 124 36.07 -6.27 -14.16
CA SER A 124 37.10 -6.29 -15.18
C SER A 124 38.16 -7.38 -14.98
N THR A 125 38.21 -8.02 -13.80
CA THR A 125 39.15 -9.12 -13.49
C THR A 125 38.57 -10.48 -13.86
N ALA A 126 37.25 -10.60 -14.04
CA ALA A 126 36.53 -11.83 -14.34
C ALA A 126 36.81 -12.38 -15.74
N SER A 127 37.82 -13.19 -15.91
CA SER A 127 38.27 -13.78 -17.20
C SER A 127 38.44 -15.28 -17.19
N LEU A 128 38.54 -15.90 -16.02
CA LEU A 128 38.68 -17.34 -15.86
C LEU A 128 37.47 -17.87 -15.07
N LEU A 129 36.73 -18.79 -15.69
CA LEU A 129 35.55 -19.41 -15.08
C LEU A 129 35.92 -20.81 -14.64
N CYS A 130 35.63 -21.13 -13.38
CA CYS A 130 35.88 -22.42 -12.77
C CYS A 130 34.58 -23.10 -12.43
N ALA A 131 34.45 -24.40 -12.75
CA ALA A 131 33.42 -25.28 -12.26
C ALA A 131 34.04 -26.29 -11.28
N SER A 132 33.48 -26.39 -10.07
CA SER A 132 33.99 -27.20 -8.98
C SER A 132 32.87 -27.88 -8.18
N ILE A 133 33.01 -29.15 -7.97
CA ILE A 133 32.12 -29.95 -7.10
C ILE A 133 32.93 -31.12 -6.51
N LEU A 134 32.62 -31.49 -5.27
CA LEU A 134 33.29 -32.58 -4.61
C LEU A 134 33.13 -33.90 -5.40
N GLY A 135 34.24 -34.64 -5.60
CA GLY A 135 34.24 -35.89 -6.37
C GLY A 135 34.52 -35.74 -7.86
N TYR A 136 34.72 -34.53 -8.36
CA TYR A 136 35.05 -34.24 -9.75
C TYR A 136 36.28 -33.35 -9.86
N GLU A 137 37.04 -33.47 -10.96
CA GLU A 137 38.14 -32.56 -11.28
C GLU A 137 37.62 -31.16 -11.60
N ASN A 138 38.23 -30.14 -10.98
CA ASN A 138 37.89 -28.73 -11.29
C ASN A 138 38.30 -28.42 -12.73
N GLN A 139 37.38 -27.82 -13.49
CA GLN A 139 37.64 -27.39 -14.84
C GLN A 139 37.61 -25.85 -14.91
N ILE A 140 38.64 -25.27 -15.55
CA ILE A 140 38.77 -23.83 -15.70
C ILE A 140 38.73 -23.49 -17.19
N ILE A 141 37.88 -22.54 -17.59
CA ILE A 141 37.74 -22.09 -18.97
C ILE A 141 37.92 -20.58 -19.02
N ARG A 142 38.74 -20.11 -19.99
CA ARG A 142 38.91 -18.67 -20.23
C ARG A 142 37.72 -18.15 -21.05
N ILE A 143 37.20 -16.99 -20.66
CA ILE A 143 36.09 -16.35 -21.34
C ILE A 143 36.43 -14.96 -21.87
N SER A 144 35.67 -14.50 -22.85
CA SER A 144 35.77 -13.16 -23.41
C SER A 144 35.03 -12.16 -22.52
N ARG A 145 35.72 -11.11 -22.08
CA ARG A 145 35.13 -10.05 -21.23
C ARG A 145 34.21 -9.18 -22.06
N GLY A 146 33.16 -8.63 -21.40
CA GLY A 146 32.25 -7.71 -22.04
C GLY A 146 31.36 -8.31 -23.13
N ALA A 147 31.37 -9.64 -23.31
CA ALA A 147 30.63 -10.39 -24.29
C ALA A 147 29.72 -11.43 -23.67
N TYR A 148 28.78 -11.93 -24.44
CA TYR A 148 28.03 -13.12 -24.10
C TYR A 148 28.91 -14.35 -24.41
N ASN A 149 29.06 -15.22 -23.40
CA ASN A 149 29.81 -16.47 -23.49
C ASN A 149 28.85 -17.64 -23.18
N GLU A 150 28.79 -18.61 -24.06
CA GLU A 150 28.15 -19.89 -23.79
C GLU A 150 29.24 -20.91 -23.45
N VAL A 151 29.27 -21.37 -22.17
CA VAL A 151 30.35 -22.20 -21.66
C VAL A 151 29.72 -23.44 -21.03
N ASN A 152 29.94 -24.59 -21.66
CA ASN A 152 29.52 -25.88 -21.14
C ASN A 152 30.72 -26.60 -20.53
N PHE A 153 30.57 -27.06 -19.30
CA PHE A 153 31.60 -27.87 -18.62
C PHE A 153 31.22 -29.34 -18.69
N ARG A 154 32.25 -30.17 -18.84
CA ARG A 154 32.15 -31.61 -18.74
C ARG A 154 33.14 -32.10 -17.70
N LEU A 155 32.66 -32.37 -16.48
CA LEU A 155 33.51 -32.70 -15.36
C LEU A 155 33.79 -34.21 -15.34
N LYS A 156 35.05 -34.53 -15.05
CA LYS A 156 35.54 -35.91 -14.93
C LYS A 156 35.49 -36.36 -13.47
N GLU A 157 34.93 -37.50 -13.22
CA GLU A 157 34.89 -38.10 -11.89
C GLU A 157 36.30 -38.46 -11.39
N VAL A 158 36.66 -38.05 -10.18
CA VAL A 158 37.93 -38.43 -9.54
C VAL A 158 37.67 -39.66 -8.67
N ASN A 159 38.32 -40.77 -9.04
CA ASN A 159 38.30 -41.99 -8.24
C ASN A 159 39.09 -41.83 -6.92
N THR A 160 38.61 -41.01 -6.01
CA THR A 160 39.04 -41.01 -4.62
C THR A 160 37.99 -41.78 -3.84
N SER A 161 38.42 -42.80 -3.12
CA SER A 161 37.59 -43.72 -2.33
C SER A 161 36.96 -43.03 -1.10
N LEU A 162 36.20 -42.04 -1.29
CA LEU A 162 35.17 -41.50 -0.42
C LEU A 162 33.89 -41.48 -1.24
N THR A 163 33.02 -42.41 -0.94
CA THR A 163 31.68 -42.51 -1.50
C THR A 163 30.94 -41.19 -1.28
N ALA A 164 31.19 -40.23 -2.16
CA ALA A 164 30.29 -39.11 -2.31
C ALA A 164 29.01 -39.70 -2.89
N ALA A 165 28.04 -39.94 -2.03
CA ALA A 165 26.72 -40.35 -2.45
C ALA A 165 26.21 -39.26 -3.42
N VAL A 166 26.17 -39.60 -4.71
CA VAL A 166 25.34 -38.83 -5.67
C VAL A 166 23.92 -38.89 -5.11
N VAL A 167 23.47 -37.84 -4.49
CA VAL A 167 22.16 -37.75 -3.89
C VAL A 167 21.13 -37.70 -5.02
N LYS A 168 20.84 -38.90 -5.61
CA LYS A 168 19.56 -39.03 -6.31
C LYS A 168 18.49 -38.81 -5.25
N PRO A 169 17.56 -37.89 -5.45
CA PRO A 169 16.54 -37.62 -4.45
C PRO A 169 15.77 -38.92 -4.21
N ASP A 170 15.96 -39.56 -3.06
CA ASP A 170 15.03 -40.61 -2.63
C ASP A 170 13.75 -39.90 -2.17
N ASN A 171 12.89 -39.65 -3.15
CA ASN A 171 11.63 -38.95 -2.95
C ASN A 171 10.74 -39.64 -1.89
N ARG A 172 10.98 -40.91 -1.58
CA ARG A 172 10.22 -41.66 -0.56
C ARG A 172 10.65 -41.28 0.84
N TYR A 173 11.98 -41.28 1.08
CA TYR A 173 12.52 -40.92 2.39
C TYR A 173 12.28 -39.46 2.73
N MET A 174 12.46 -38.55 1.77
CA MET A 174 12.11 -37.12 1.95
C MET A 174 10.62 -36.92 2.23
N LYS A 175 9.74 -37.59 1.49
CA LYS A 175 8.29 -37.52 1.76
C LYS A 175 7.95 -38.04 3.16
N TRP A 176 8.64 -39.05 3.62
CA TRP A 176 8.47 -39.59 4.99
C TRP A 176 8.93 -38.52 6.02
N ILE A 177 10.11 -37.90 5.85
CA ILE A 177 10.60 -36.85 6.75
C ILE A 177 9.58 -35.70 6.81
N LEU A 178 9.13 -35.19 5.66
CA LEU A 178 8.18 -34.11 5.60
C LEU A 178 6.84 -34.47 6.28
N LYS A 179 6.39 -35.71 6.12
CA LYS A 179 5.21 -36.20 6.82
C LYS A 179 5.41 -36.27 8.34
N GLN A 180 6.61 -36.65 8.79
CA GLN A 180 6.92 -36.65 10.23
C GLN A 180 6.96 -35.21 10.79
N ILE A 181 7.53 -34.28 10.08
CA ILE A 181 7.51 -32.86 10.46
C ILE A 181 6.05 -32.38 10.60
N ASP A 182 5.18 -32.74 9.66
CA ASP A 182 3.77 -32.38 9.70
C ASP A 182 3.02 -33.00 10.87
N ASN A 183 3.28 -34.31 11.15
CA ASN A 183 2.70 -35.04 12.28
C ASN A 183 3.12 -34.44 13.64
N HIS A 184 4.34 -33.93 13.76
CA HIS A 184 4.87 -33.31 14.99
C HIS A 184 4.72 -31.79 15.03
N ARG A 185 3.99 -31.23 14.08
CA ARG A 185 3.77 -29.77 13.98
C ARG A 185 3.17 -29.18 15.24
N GLU A 186 2.16 -29.84 15.81
CA GLU A 186 1.46 -29.33 17.00
C GLU A 186 2.34 -29.32 18.25
N THR A 187 3.28 -30.24 18.34
CA THR A 187 4.22 -30.33 19.45
C THR A 187 5.41 -29.40 19.28
N ASN A 188 5.83 -29.15 18.04
CA ASN A 188 7.03 -28.35 17.74
C ASN A 188 6.75 -26.88 17.45
N ASP A 189 5.48 -26.49 17.18
CA ASP A 189 5.11 -25.10 16.93
C ASP A 189 4.86 -24.37 18.25
N PRO A 190 5.69 -23.38 18.63
CA PRO A 190 5.49 -22.63 19.88
C PRO A 190 4.14 -21.90 19.95
N GLU A 191 3.59 -21.47 18.80
CA GLU A 191 2.31 -20.73 18.75
C GLU A 191 1.09 -21.66 18.98
N ARG A 192 1.25 -22.98 18.96
CA ARG A 192 0.21 -23.97 19.26
C ARG A 192 0.23 -24.45 20.71
N ARG A 193 1.14 -23.91 21.52
CA ARG A 193 1.20 -24.24 22.94
C ARG A 193 0.15 -23.50 23.74
N SER A 194 -0.31 -24.11 24.83
CA SER A 194 -1.36 -23.54 25.67
C SER A 194 -1.02 -22.13 26.16
N HIS A 195 0.14 -21.98 26.79
CA HIS A 195 0.63 -20.70 27.30
C HIS A 195 2.14 -20.66 27.32
N TYR A 196 2.71 -19.47 27.08
CA TYR A 196 4.11 -19.16 27.40
C TYR A 196 4.31 -17.68 27.67
N VAL A 197 5.39 -17.38 28.36
CA VAL A 197 5.90 -16.04 28.55
C VAL A 197 7.39 -16.06 28.20
N CYS A 198 7.87 -15.10 27.44
CA CYS A 198 9.29 -14.92 27.16
C CYS A 198 9.66 -13.46 27.08
N ASP A 199 10.92 -13.18 27.33
CA ASP A 199 11.51 -11.88 27.09
C ASP A 199 11.96 -11.79 25.64
N THR A 200 11.83 -10.62 25.02
CA THR A 200 12.32 -10.37 23.67
C THR A 200 13.19 -9.12 23.64
N TYR A 201 14.28 -9.22 22.90
CA TYR A 201 15.06 -8.06 22.52
C TYR A 201 15.03 -7.94 21.01
N THR A 202 14.51 -6.83 20.52
CA THR A 202 14.41 -6.55 19.07
C THR A 202 15.31 -5.38 18.72
N LYS A 203 16.22 -5.60 17.77
CA LYS A 203 17.03 -4.57 17.15
C LYS A 203 16.64 -4.44 15.68
N MET A 204 16.41 -3.21 15.23
CA MET A 204 16.13 -2.91 13.83
C MET A 204 17.07 -1.81 13.35
N GLU A 205 17.61 -2.00 12.16
CA GLU A 205 18.44 -1.04 11.44
C GLU A 205 17.82 -0.73 10.09
N LEU A 206 17.92 0.52 9.70
CA LEU A 206 17.57 0.97 8.35
C LEU A 206 18.78 1.70 7.78
N ASP A 207 19.21 1.24 6.62
CA ASP A 207 20.44 1.69 5.98
C ASP A 207 20.14 2.21 4.57
N LEU A 208 20.93 3.17 4.10
CA LEU A 208 20.85 3.75 2.78
C LEU A 208 22.03 3.26 1.92
N THR A 209 21.74 2.57 0.82
CA THR A 209 22.77 2.19 -0.16
C THR A 209 22.95 3.26 -1.24
N ASN A 210 24.11 3.25 -1.91
CA ASN A 210 24.46 4.23 -2.94
C ASN A 210 24.42 5.69 -2.46
N ALA A 211 24.66 5.93 -1.17
CA ALA A 211 24.66 7.26 -0.56
C ALA A 211 25.69 8.19 -1.22
N GLU A 212 26.88 7.70 -1.56
CA GLU A 212 27.92 8.47 -2.26
C GLU A 212 27.44 9.01 -3.60
N GLU A 213 26.75 8.21 -4.40
CA GLU A 213 26.24 8.65 -5.70
C GLU A 213 25.17 9.74 -5.57
N GLN A 214 24.38 9.70 -4.50
CA GLN A 214 23.35 10.72 -4.23
C GLN A 214 23.96 12.03 -3.70
N ILE A 215 25.07 11.96 -2.97
CA ILE A 215 25.75 13.11 -2.35
C ILE A 215 26.92 13.61 -3.23
N ARG A 216 26.89 13.30 -4.53
CA ARG A 216 27.90 13.80 -5.50
C ARG A 216 27.92 15.31 -5.68
N ASN A 217 26.81 15.98 -5.43
CA ASN A 217 26.71 17.43 -5.50
C ASN A 217 27.68 18.06 -4.49
N LYS A 218 28.55 18.98 -4.95
CA LYS A 218 29.56 19.67 -4.14
C LYS A 218 28.98 20.32 -2.89
N MET A 219 27.76 20.85 -2.97
CA MET A 219 27.05 21.43 -1.85
C MET A 219 26.64 20.38 -0.80
N LEU A 220 26.10 19.24 -1.26
CA LEU A 220 25.71 18.13 -0.37
C LEU A 220 26.94 17.52 0.29
N ARG A 221 28.01 17.27 -0.47
CA ARG A 221 29.27 16.71 0.05
C ARG A 221 29.92 17.61 1.11
N ARG A 222 29.84 18.94 0.94
CA ARG A 222 30.36 19.88 1.91
C ARG A 222 29.62 19.82 3.25
N ASN A 223 28.30 19.58 3.23
CA ASN A 223 27.48 19.59 4.44
C ASN A 223 27.36 18.20 5.09
N PHE A 224 27.47 17.13 4.28
CA PHE A 224 27.25 15.75 4.73
C PHE A 224 28.47 14.85 4.51
N GLY A 225 29.65 15.39 4.17
CA GLY A 225 30.84 14.59 3.89
C GLY A 225 31.26 13.70 5.06
N PHE A 226 31.06 14.15 6.28
CA PHE A 226 31.37 13.40 7.50
C PHE A 226 30.59 12.09 7.66
N VAL A 227 29.41 11.94 7.01
CA VAL A 227 28.61 10.71 7.12
C VAL A 227 29.30 9.52 6.47
N PHE A 228 30.22 9.76 5.50
CA PHE A 228 30.93 8.69 4.83
C PHE A 228 31.93 7.96 5.73
N ASP A 229 32.34 8.58 6.84
CA ASP A 229 33.18 7.94 7.85
C ASP A 229 32.45 6.84 8.63
N TYR A 230 31.12 6.82 8.52
CA TYR A 230 30.24 5.83 9.17
C TYR A 230 29.71 4.76 8.21
N MET A 231 30.16 4.75 6.96
CA MET A 231 29.74 3.71 6.01
C MET A 231 30.26 2.34 6.41
N ASP A 232 29.43 1.33 6.17
CA ASP A 232 29.78 -0.07 6.35
C ASP A 232 29.36 -0.89 5.12
N THR A 233 29.71 -2.18 5.12
CA THR A 233 29.40 -3.10 4.01
C THR A 233 28.48 -4.20 4.53
N SER A 234 27.37 -4.43 3.84
CA SER A 234 26.42 -5.48 4.17
C SER A 234 27.03 -6.86 3.97
N SER A 235 27.03 -7.69 4.99
CA SER A 235 27.47 -9.08 4.92
C SER A 235 26.59 -9.95 4.03
N VAL A 236 25.31 -9.55 3.81
CA VAL A 236 24.35 -10.30 3.00
C VAL A 236 24.47 -9.92 1.52
N SER A 237 24.55 -8.63 1.20
CA SER A 237 24.57 -8.13 -0.19
C SER A 237 25.95 -7.75 -0.69
N GLY A 238 26.94 -7.61 0.19
CA GLY A 238 28.27 -7.08 -0.16
C GLY A 238 28.28 -5.60 -0.58
N LYS A 239 27.18 -4.87 -0.37
CA LYS A 239 27.03 -3.48 -0.79
C LYS A 239 27.41 -2.52 0.34
N PRO A 240 28.11 -1.41 0.00
CA PRO A 240 28.32 -0.35 0.98
C PRO A 240 26.99 0.33 1.30
N TYR A 241 26.78 0.64 2.57
CA TYR A 241 25.60 1.33 3.06
C TYR A 241 25.96 2.36 4.12
N LEU A 242 25.10 3.34 4.27
CA LEU A 242 25.12 4.34 5.33
C LEU A 242 23.98 4.01 6.29
N PRO A 243 24.25 3.69 7.56
CA PRO A 243 23.20 3.52 8.56
C PRO A 243 22.46 4.85 8.77
N VAL A 244 21.12 4.82 8.71
CA VAL A 244 20.30 6.03 8.89
C VAL A 244 19.38 5.96 10.10
N MET A 245 19.15 4.75 10.62
CA MET A 245 18.34 4.56 11.81
C MET A 245 18.71 3.25 12.50
N ILE A 246 18.74 3.28 13.83
CA ILE A 246 18.76 2.10 14.68
C ILE A 246 17.65 2.22 15.73
N SER A 247 16.96 1.13 15.99
CA SER A 247 15.94 1.04 17.03
C SER A 247 16.15 -0.22 17.85
N GLU A 248 16.05 -0.07 19.16
CA GLU A 248 16.11 -1.15 20.13
C GLU A 248 14.82 -1.20 20.94
N THR A 249 14.30 -2.38 21.19
CA THR A 249 13.10 -2.59 22.00
C THR A 249 13.28 -3.82 22.87
N ARG A 250 13.05 -3.65 24.16
CA ARG A 250 12.97 -4.73 25.15
C ARG A 250 11.51 -4.93 25.52
N ALA A 251 11.00 -6.14 25.35
CA ALA A 251 9.60 -6.42 25.63
C ALA A 251 9.42 -7.80 26.29
N LYS A 252 8.29 -7.98 26.92
CA LYS A 252 7.83 -9.27 27.44
C LYS A 252 6.62 -9.73 26.62
N ARG A 253 6.75 -10.90 26.01
CA ARG A 253 5.70 -11.49 25.16
C ARG A 253 4.92 -12.51 25.95
N TYR A 254 3.61 -12.41 25.89
CA TYR A 254 2.62 -13.31 26.49
C TYR A 254 1.79 -13.97 25.41
N HIS A 255 1.77 -15.27 25.41
CA HIS A 255 0.97 -16.07 24.51
C HIS A 255 0.07 -17.04 25.28
N GLY A 256 -1.15 -17.25 24.79
CA GLY A 256 -2.09 -18.23 25.31
C GLY A 256 -3.20 -18.53 24.30
N ILE A 257 -3.63 -19.79 24.24
CA ILE A 257 -4.71 -20.23 23.36
C ILE A 257 -6.07 -20.14 24.08
N SER A 258 -6.11 -20.53 25.34
CA SER A 258 -7.35 -20.50 26.13
C SER A 258 -7.06 -20.04 27.57
N PRO A 259 -7.43 -18.79 27.93
CA PRO A 259 -7.97 -17.74 27.06
C PRO A 259 -6.98 -17.27 26.00
N GLU A 260 -7.50 -16.82 24.83
CA GLU A 260 -6.67 -16.30 23.74
C GLU A 260 -5.94 -15.03 24.20
N VAL A 261 -4.62 -15.13 24.31
CA VAL A 261 -3.74 -14.02 24.71
C VAL A 261 -2.58 -13.95 23.71
N ASN A 262 -2.41 -12.81 23.07
CA ASN A 262 -1.23 -12.53 22.25
C ASN A 262 -0.86 -11.07 22.48
N LYS A 263 -0.04 -10.85 23.50
CA LYS A 263 0.30 -9.50 23.98
C LYS A 263 1.79 -9.32 24.15
N GLU A 264 2.23 -8.13 23.84
CA GLU A 264 3.60 -7.68 24.02
C GLU A 264 3.61 -6.44 24.92
N VAL A 265 4.35 -6.50 26.00
CA VAL A 265 4.55 -5.38 26.94
C VAL A 265 5.96 -4.84 26.71
N ILE A 266 6.06 -3.66 26.13
CA ILE A 266 7.31 -2.97 25.86
C ILE A 266 7.77 -2.31 27.15
N GLU A 267 8.87 -2.82 27.71
CA GLU A 267 9.51 -2.33 28.95
C GLU A 267 10.49 -1.17 28.68
N ALA A 268 11.14 -1.21 27.52
CA ALA A 268 12.00 -0.14 27.04
C ALA A 268 12.04 -0.07 25.52
N THR A 269 12.14 1.15 25.00
CA THR A 269 12.37 1.41 23.58
C THR A 269 13.30 2.59 23.39
N ARG A 270 14.25 2.46 22.49
CA ARG A 270 15.19 3.52 22.10
C ARG A 270 15.24 3.57 20.59
N ILE A 271 15.07 4.75 20.02
CA ILE A 271 15.12 4.96 18.58
C ILE A 271 16.09 6.11 18.31
N SER A 272 17.10 5.81 17.49
CA SER A 272 17.96 6.82 16.88
C SER A 272 17.55 6.94 15.41
N GLY A 273 17.44 8.12 14.88
CA GLY A 273 17.10 8.28 13.46
C GLY A 273 16.41 9.58 13.14
N LEU A 274 16.10 9.70 11.87
CA LEU A 274 15.74 10.96 11.23
C LEU A 274 14.35 11.46 11.61
N ASN A 275 13.53 10.69 12.29
CA ASN A 275 12.25 11.18 12.80
C ASN A 275 11.60 10.30 13.87
N GLU A 276 11.18 10.94 14.96
CA GLU A 276 10.38 10.30 16.01
C GLU A 276 8.92 10.08 15.63
N ASP A 277 8.47 10.58 14.46
CA ASP A 277 7.08 10.63 14.04
C ASP A 277 6.71 9.61 12.98
N ASN A 278 5.48 9.18 13.03
CA ASN A 278 4.59 8.35 12.20
C ASN A 278 5.14 7.57 10.98
N ALA A 279 6.04 8.10 10.17
CA ALA A 279 6.54 7.42 8.97
C ALA A 279 7.49 6.27 9.32
N VAL A 280 8.33 6.48 10.33
CA VAL A 280 9.25 5.46 10.85
C VAL A 280 8.48 4.35 11.55
N SER A 281 7.46 4.69 12.34
CA SER A 281 6.62 3.70 13.01
C SER A 281 5.79 2.86 12.01
N GLN A 282 5.41 3.43 10.86
CA GLN A 282 4.75 2.66 9.80
C GLN A 282 5.72 1.72 9.10
N PHE A 283 6.96 2.15 8.85
CA PHE A 283 7.98 1.31 8.24
C PHE A 283 8.42 0.20 9.19
N THR A 284 8.71 0.54 10.44
CA THR A 284 9.05 -0.45 11.47
C THR A 284 7.90 -1.41 11.74
N GLY A 285 6.65 -0.93 11.70
CA GLY A 285 5.46 -1.76 11.78
C GLY A 285 5.36 -2.79 10.65
N SER A 286 5.76 -2.44 9.42
CA SER A 286 5.80 -3.38 8.29
C SER A 286 6.93 -4.42 8.41
N MET A 287 7.97 -4.14 9.20
CA MET A 287 9.05 -5.09 9.50
C MET A 287 8.69 -6.08 10.63
N HIS A 288 7.57 -5.90 11.32
CA HIS A 288 7.02 -6.90 12.26
C HIS A 288 6.43 -8.09 11.50
N LEU A 289 7.32 -8.86 10.87
CA LEU A 289 6.97 -10.07 10.15
C LEU A 289 6.86 -11.22 11.16
N LYS A 290 5.73 -11.92 11.18
CA LYS A 290 5.63 -13.18 11.91
C LYS A 290 6.27 -14.26 11.05
N THR A 291 7.43 -14.77 11.47
CA THR A 291 8.24 -15.73 10.75
C THR A 291 8.05 -17.16 11.24
N ASN A 292 6.83 -17.53 11.65
CA ASN A 292 6.54 -18.91 12.04
C ASN A 292 6.45 -19.83 10.81
N PHE A 293 7.49 -20.62 10.56
CA PHE A 293 7.58 -21.54 9.42
C PHE A 293 6.65 -22.75 9.55
N TYR A 294 6.10 -23.04 10.71
CA TYR A 294 5.07 -24.07 10.85
C TYR A 294 3.73 -23.64 10.27
N ASN A 295 3.49 -22.34 10.01
CA ASN A 295 2.34 -21.88 9.25
C ASN A 295 2.45 -22.28 7.78
N ASN A 296 1.32 -22.48 7.11
CA ASN A 296 1.31 -22.83 5.69
C ASN A 296 1.91 -21.73 4.80
N PHE A 297 1.80 -20.47 5.22
CA PHE A 297 2.31 -19.31 4.50
C PHE A 297 2.98 -18.32 5.46
N ILE A 298 4.10 -17.76 5.01
CA ILE A 298 4.74 -16.61 5.63
C ILE A 298 4.15 -15.35 4.98
N ASN A 299 3.55 -14.47 5.78
CA ASN A 299 3.02 -13.21 5.30
C ASN A 299 4.13 -12.15 5.30
N ALA A 300 4.71 -11.85 4.15
CA ALA A 300 5.73 -10.83 3.99
C ALA A 300 5.22 -9.71 3.09
N PHE A 301 5.17 -8.46 3.59
CA PHE A 301 4.83 -7.26 2.80
C PHE A 301 3.54 -7.41 1.97
N ASN A 302 2.48 -7.94 2.58
CA ASN A 302 1.19 -8.26 1.95
C ASN A 302 1.22 -9.40 0.90
N VAL A 303 2.33 -10.11 0.77
CA VAL A 303 2.47 -11.30 -0.07
C VAL A 303 2.51 -12.53 0.81
N GLN A 304 1.79 -13.57 0.41
CA GLN A 304 1.87 -14.89 1.05
C GLN A 304 2.89 -15.74 0.32
N ILE A 305 3.94 -16.13 1.03
CA ILE A 305 4.99 -16.99 0.52
C ILE A 305 4.80 -18.37 1.16
N PRO A 306 4.64 -19.45 0.38
CA PRO A 306 4.48 -20.78 0.94
C PRO A 306 5.65 -21.14 1.86
N SER A 307 5.36 -21.66 3.04
CA SER A 307 6.41 -22.17 3.93
C SER A 307 6.97 -23.49 3.40
N PRO A 308 8.28 -23.69 3.44
CA PRO A 308 8.87 -24.99 3.10
C PRO A 308 8.53 -26.09 4.11
N LEU A 309 8.05 -25.77 5.31
CA LEU A 309 7.54 -26.72 6.29
C LEU A 309 6.02 -26.95 6.18
N SER A 310 5.34 -26.32 5.22
CA SER A 310 3.90 -26.50 5.06
C SER A 310 3.55 -27.90 4.56
N ALA A 311 2.37 -28.40 4.94
CA ALA A 311 1.85 -29.68 4.41
C ALA A 311 1.74 -29.66 2.86
N SER A 312 1.51 -28.48 2.27
CA SER A 312 1.46 -28.27 0.82
C SER A 312 2.82 -27.91 0.21
N GLY A 313 3.91 -27.95 0.96
CA GLY A 313 5.24 -27.57 0.50
C GLY A 313 5.69 -28.27 -0.77
N ASN A 314 5.33 -29.54 -0.93
CA ASN A 314 5.65 -30.35 -2.12
C ASN A 314 5.06 -29.78 -3.43
N ILE A 315 4.06 -28.92 -3.39
CA ILE A 315 3.49 -28.26 -4.55
C ILE A 315 4.42 -27.14 -5.05
N TYR A 316 5.15 -26.53 -4.13
CA TYR A 316 5.95 -25.34 -4.38
C TYR A 316 7.46 -25.62 -4.46
N TYR A 317 7.94 -26.68 -3.76
CA TYR A 317 9.36 -26.95 -3.58
C TYR A 317 9.73 -28.38 -3.91
N ASN A 318 10.94 -28.56 -4.44
CA ASN A 318 11.67 -29.81 -4.47
C ASN A 318 12.63 -29.85 -3.29
N TYR A 319 12.68 -30.96 -2.56
CA TYR A 319 13.50 -31.15 -1.36
C TYR A 319 14.61 -32.16 -1.59
N TYR A 320 15.76 -31.89 -0.99
CA TYR A 320 16.96 -32.70 -1.10
C TYR A 320 17.59 -32.87 0.28
N LEU A 321 17.76 -34.11 0.71
CA LEU A 321 18.55 -34.42 1.90
C LEU A 321 20.02 -34.30 1.50
N VAL A 322 20.71 -33.28 2.01
CA VAL A 322 22.10 -32.98 1.65
C VAL A 322 23.07 -33.71 2.57
N ASP A 323 22.79 -33.72 3.88
CA ASP A 323 23.69 -34.25 4.88
C ASP A 323 22.94 -34.65 6.17
N SER A 324 23.65 -35.31 7.05
CA SER A 324 23.20 -35.68 8.39
C SER A 324 24.29 -35.29 9.39
N LEU A 325 24.07 -34.23 10.13
CA LEU A 325 25.01 -33.64 11.08
C LEU A 325 24.73 -34.18 12.49
N ASN A 326 25.74 -34.15 13.35
CA ASN A 326 25.55 -34.34 14.80
C ASN A 326 25.70 -32.98 15.47
N VAL A 327 24.60 -32.39 15.98
CA VAL A 327 24.58 -31.10 16.64
C VAL A 327 24.15 -31.31 18.09
N GLU A 328 25.02 -30.95 19.04
CA GLU A 328 24.77 -31.14 20.49
C GLU A 328 24.44 -32.58 20.86
N GLY A 329 25.10 -33.56 20.23
CA GLY A 329 24.88 -34.95 20.47
C GLY A 329 23.64 -35.57 19.81
N ARG A 330 22.90 -34.81 19.02
CA ARG A 330 21.67 -35.25 18.35
C ARG A 330 21.85 -35.25 16.84
N LYS A 331 21.39 -36.31 16.20
CA LYS A 331 21.36 -36.38 14.74
C LYS A 331 20.42 -35.35 14.17
N THR A 332 20.88 -34.56 13.18
CA THR A 332 20.15 -33.46 12.54
C THR A 332 20.25 -33.62 11.03
N TRP A 333 19.15 -33.59 10.33
CA TRP A 333 19.11 -33.62 8.87
C TRP A 333 19.30 -32.23 8.30
N LYS A 334 20.25 -32.09 7.39
CA LYS A 334 20.38 -30.87 6.57
C LYS A 334 19.63 -31.08 5.26
N ILE A 335 18.54 -30.34 5.09
CA ILE A 335 17.62 -30.41 3.94
C ILE A 335 17.71 -29.13 3.16
N ARG A 336 18.05 -29.22 1.89
CA ARG A 336 17.95 -28.11 0.95
C ARG A 336 16.62 -28.20 0.20
N PHE A 337 16.00 -27.03 -0.08
CA PHE A 337 14.82 -26.94 -0.91
C PHE A 337 14.96 -25.82 -1.94
N HIS A 338 14.36 -26.05 -3.10
CA HIS A 338 14.40 -25.15 -4.24
C HIS A 338 13.02 -25.10 -4.90
N PRO A 339 12.59 -23.98 -5.50
CA PRO A 339 11.31 -23.87 -6.18
C PRO A 339 11.08 -24.94 -7.23
N ALA A 340 9.89 -25.52 -7.25
CA ALA A 340 9.51 -26.49 -8.26
C ALA A 340 9.38 -25.81 -9.65
N LYS A 341 9.68 -26.57 -10.70
CA LYS A 341 9.67 -26.07 -12.08
C LYS A 341 8.28 -25.55 -12.48
N GLY A 342 8.24 -24.37 -13.07
CA GLY A 342 6.99 -23.76 -13.54
C GLY A 342 6.19 -22.99 -12.48
N ILE A 343 6.68 -22.87 -11.25
CA ILE A 343 6.07 -22.02 -10.22
C ILE A 343 6.30 -20.54 -10.56
N SER A 344 5.20 -19.80 -10.65
CA SER A 344 5.19 -18.34 -10.88
C SER A 344 4.89 -17.52 -9.63
N SER A 345 4.52 -18.18 -8.52
CA SER A 345 4.28 -17.53 -7.24
C SER A 345 5.57 -17.13 -6.54
N SER A 346 5.47 -16.20 -5.59
CA SER A 346 6.59 -15.86 -4.71
C SER A 346 6.91 -17.04 -3.82
N VAL A 347 8.13 -17.54 -3.91
CA VAL A 347 8.63 -18.73 -3.18
C VAL A 347 10.02 -18.46 -2.64
N PHE A 348 10.43 -19.26 -1.67
CA PHE A 348 11.79 -19.24 -1.13
C PHE A 348 12.73 -20.19 -1.85
N ASP A 349 14.00 -19.95 -1.73
CA ASP A 349 15.10 -20.90 -1.95
C ASP A 349 15.92 -20.96 -0.66
N GLY A 350 16.35 -22.13 -0.21
CA GLY A 350 17.07 -22.19 1.06
C GLY A 350 17.37 -23.58 1.58
N GLU A 351 17.77 -23.60 2.84
CA GLU A 351 18.10 -24.83 3.56
C GLU A 351 17.51 -24.80 4.98
N MET A 352 17.30 -25.98 5.54
CA MET A 352 16.82 -26.15 6.90
C MET A 352 17.48 -27.35 7.58
N ASN A 353 17.68 -27.22 8.89
CA ASN A 353 18.21 -28.25 9.78
C ASN A 353 17.08 -28.76 10.69
N ILE A 354 16.78 -30.05 10.56
CA ILE A 354 15.67 -30.71 11.28
C ILE A 354 16.24 -31.74 12.23
N ASP A 355 15.83 -31.72 13.49
CA ASP A 355 16.17 -32.74 14.47
C ASP A 355 15.60 -34.11 14.07
N ALA A 356 16.40 -35.15 14.08
CA ALA A 356 15.99 -36.44 13.60
C ALA A 356 15.17 -37.29 14.63
N GLN A 357 15.10 -36.86 15.89
CA GLN A 357 14.34 -37.53 16.94
C GLN A 357 12.97 -36.90 17.16
N ASP A 358 12.96 -35.56 17.28
CA ASP A 358 11.73 -34.82 17.60
C ASP A 358 11.11 -34.19 16.34
N PHE A 359 11.77 -34.24 15.17
CA PHE A 359 11.35 -33.62 13.91
C PHE A 359 11.12 -32.09 14.02
N GLY A 360 11.74 -31.48 15.01
CA GLY A 360 11.68 -30.04 15.26
C GLY A 360 12.65 -29.25 14.35
N LEU A 361 12.23 -28.05 13.98
CA LEU A 361 13.12 -27.13 13.30
C LEU A 361 14.20 -26.65 14.25
N ARG A 362 15.46 -26.78 13.85
CA ARG A 362 16.61 -26.22 14.57
C ARG A 362 17.02 -24.88 13.98
N GLU A 363 17.17 -24.87 12.66
CA GLU A 363 17.59 -23.69 11.91
C GLU A 363 16.96 -23.69 10.53
N ILE A 364 16.68 -22.54 10.01
CA ILE A 364 16.27 -22.35 8.63
C ILE A 364 16.84 -21.07 8.08
N HIS A 365 17.45 -21.19 6.91
CA HIS A 365 17.92 -20.07 6.10
C HIS A 365 17.13 -20.03 4.81
N VAL A 366 16.40 -18.94 4.55
CA VAL A 366 15.62 -18.76 3.33
C VAL A 366 15.93 -17.45 2.67
N LYS A 367 16.00 -17.49 1.36
CA LYS A 367 16.11 -16.33 0.49
C LYS A 367 14.94 -16.29 -0.48
N LEU A 368 14.40 -15.11 -0.73
CA LEU A 368 13.36 -14.94 -1.75
C LEU A 368 13.92 -15.32 -3.13
N PHE A 369 13.22 -16.21 -3.84
CA PHE A 369 13.64 -16.63 -5.17
C PHE A 369 13.56 -15.44 -6.15
N ARG A 370 14.62 -15.19 -6.93
CA ARG A 370 14.76 -14.02 -7.81
C ARG A 370 13.71 -13.87 -8.92
N GLY A 371 12.86 -14.86 -9.13
CA GLY A 371 11.74 -14.82 -10.07
C GLY A 371 10.42 -14.35 -9.45
N ALA A 372 10.39 -14.02 -8.16
CA ALA A 372 9.20 -13.61 -7.45
C ALA A 372 8.62 -12.30 -7.99
N ASN A 373 7.30 -12.25 -8.16
CA ASN A 373 6.59 -11.05 -8.59
C ASN A 373 6.24 -10.16 -7.38
N ILE A 374 7.29 -9.69 -6.67
CA ILE A 374 7.17 -8.75 -5.56
C ILE A 374 7.80 -7.43 -5.96
N ASN A 375 7.09 -6.32 -5.73
CA ASN A 375 7.60 -4.99 -6.02
C ASN A 375 8.46 -4.47 -4.86
N TRP A 376 9.39 -3.60 -5.20
CA TRP A 376 10.20 -2.83 -4.25
C TRP A 376 11.12 -3.66 -3.34
N ILE A 377 11.01 -4.99 -3.37
CA ILE A 377 11.86 -5.91 -2.64
C ILE A 377 12.76 -6.61 -3.66
N ARG A 378 14.05 -6.33 -3.58
CA ARG A 378 15.06 -6.94 -4.44
C ARG A 378 15.57 -8.24 -3.83
N ASP A 379 15.82 -8.23 -2.52
CA ASP A 379 16.22 -9.39 -1.74
C ASP A 379 15.46 -9.42 -0.41
N LEU A 380 15.10 -10.61 0.02
CA LEU A 380 14.53 -10.91 1.33
C LEU A 380 15.21 -12.18 1.83
N VAL A 381 15.88 -12.07 2.96
CA VAL A 381 16.53 -13.22 3.63
C VAL A 381 15.95 -13.33 5.04
N ILE A 382 15.64 -14.54 5.45
CA ILE A 382 15.20 -14.84 6.80
C ILE A 382 16.08 -15.98 7.33
N ASP A 383 16.73 -15.70 8.46
CA ASP A 383 17.46 -16.67 9.26
C ASP A 383 16.73 -16.87 10.57
N ARG A 384 16.40 -18.09 10.89
CA ARG A 384 15.79 -18.42 12.17
C ARG A 384 16.47 -19.60 12.79
N SER A 385 16.71 -19.53 14.07
CA SER A 385 17.14 -20.66 14.90
C SER A 385 16.17 -20.86 16.06
N ASP A 386 15.91 -22.12 16.37
CA ASP A 386 15.11 -22.54 17.51
C ASP A 386 16.02 -23.30 18.51
N GLN A 387 15.65 -23.29 19.79
CA GLN A 387 16.36 -23.93 20.89
C GLN A 387 15.46 -24.91 21.61
N ARG A 388 16.06 -25.92 22.27
CA ARG A 388 15.31 -26.79 23.18
C ARG A 388 15.16 -26.13 24.54
N VAL A 389 13.96 -26.13 25.05
CA VAL A 389 13.64 -25.67 26.41
C VAL A 389 13.24 -26.89 27.23
N GLY A 390 14.03 -27.23 28.24
CA GLY A 390 13.93 -28.54 28.91
C GLY A 390 14.26 -29.69 27.97
N ASP A 391 13.72 -30.87 28.23
CA ASP A 391 14.15 -32.09 27.51
C ASP A 391 13.39 -32.37 26.20
N SER A 392 12.32 -31.61 25.87
CA SER A 392 11.45 -32.01 24.74
C SER A 392 10.76 -30.91 23.95
N VAL A 393 11.02 -29.65 24.25
CA VAL A 393 10.26 -28.56 23.65
C VAL A 393 11.13 -27.66 22.79
N TRP A 394 10.78 -27.55 21.51
CA TRP A 394 11.38 -26.56 20.61
C TRP A 394 10.75 -25.20 20.83
N PHE A 395 11.58 -24.17 20.92
CA PHE A 395 11.16 -22.79 21.11
C PHE A 395 12.08 -21.84 20.35
N TYR A 396 11.59 -20.66 20.03
CA TYR A 396 12.35 -19.61 19.38
C TYR A 396 13.64 -19.27 20.13
N LYS A 397 14.74 -19.09 19.40
CA LYS A 397 15.99 -18.59 19.92
C LYS A 397 16.31 -17.24 19.31
N GLN A 398 16.39 -17.18 17.98
CA GLN A 398 16.76 -15.99 17.24
C GLN A 398 16.01 -15.95 15.89
N ASP A 399 15.65 -14.74 15.46
CA ASP A 399 15.05 -14.47 14.16
C ASP A 399 15.75 -13.26 13.56
N ARG A 400 16.31 -13.41 12.36
CA ARG A 400 16.93 -12.33 11.59
C ARG A 400 16.20 -12.16 10.28
N LEU A 401 15.89 -10.92 9.94
CA LEU A 401 15.25 -10.53 8.69
C LEU A 401 16.11 -9.47 8.01
N TYR A 402 16.54 -9.76 6.80
CA TYR A 402 17.19 -8.81 5.93
C TYR A 402 16.30 -8.53 4.72
N VAL A 403 16.10 -7.25 4.39
CA VAL A 403 15.29 -6.83 3.25
C VAL A 403 16.01 -5.73 2.48
N ASP A 404 16.20 -5.91 1.19
CA ASP A 404 16.70 -4.88 0.28
C ASP A 404 15.51 -4.24 -0.46
N PHE A 405 15.14 -3.04 -0.02
CA PHE A 405 14.08 -2.24 -0.63
C PHE A 405 14.65 -1.37 -1.75
N SER A 406 14.28 -1.66 -2.98
CA SER A 406 14.77 -0.93 -4.14
C SER A 406 13.68 -0.61 -5.15
N VAL A 407 13.71 0.60 -5.69
CA VAL A 407 12.82 1.01 -6.80
C VAL A 407 13.12 0.21 -8.08
N THR A 408 14.34 -0.34 -8.21
CA THR A 408 14.78 -1.11 -9.36
C THR A 408 15.31 -2.47 -8.95
N MET A 409 15.05 -3.48 -9.77
CA MET A 409 15.61 -4.83 -9.60
C MET A 409 17.01 -4.99 -10.21
N ARG A 410 17.56 -3.95 -10.81
CA ARG A 410 18.91 -4.00 -11.40
C ARG A 410 19.94 -3.80 -10.30
N ASP A 411 20.82 -4.77 -10.12
CA ASP A 411 21.92 -4.70 -9.13
C ASP A 411 22.91 -3.56 -9.43
N SER A 412 23.02 -3.17 -10.69
CA SER A 412 23.89 -2.08 -11.16
C SER A 412 23.25 -0.70 -11.09
N SER A 413 22.09 -0.57 -10.47
CA SER A 413 21.43 0.73 -10.33
C SER A 413 22.18 1.61 -9.34
N LYS A 414 22.41 2.87 -9.73
CA LYS A 414 22.97 3.92 -8.88
C LYS A 414 21.92 4.63 -8.03
N LEU A 415 20.65 4.24 -8.15
CA LEU A 415 19.59 4.80 -7.34
C LEU A 415 19.75 4.33 -5.89
N ALA A 416 19.45 5.23 -4.97
CA ALA A 416 19.39 4.90 -3.57
C ALA A 416 18.39 3.76 -3.32
N SER A 417 18.77 2.83 -2.46
CA SER A 417 17.88 1.79 -1.94
C SER A 417 18.05 1.69 -0.42
N PHE A 418 17.07 1.12 0.25
CA PHE A 418 17.10 0.95 1.69
C PHE A 418 17.30 -0.51 2.03
N LEU A 419 18.24 -0.77 2.95
CA LEU A 419 18.37 -2.07 3.59
C LEU A 419 17.68 -1.99 4.94
N GLY A 420 16.83 -2.97 5.21
CA GLY A 420 16.23 -3.16 6.53
C GLY A 420 16.78 -4.42 7.15
N ASN A 421 17.37 -4.30 8.33
CA ASN A 421 17.81 -5.42 9.16
C ASN A 421 16.98 -5.45 10.42
N ARG A 422 16.42 -6.63 10.76
CA ARG A 422 15.77 -6.86 12.04
C ARG A 422 16.34 -8.10 12.68
N GLN A 423 16.65 -8.03 13.95
CA GLN A 423 17.05 -9.17 14.76
C GLN A 423 16.18 -9.23 16.01
N ILE A 424 15.62 -10.39 16.30
CA ILE A 424 14.88 -10.66 17.53
C ILE A 424 15.60 -11.78 18.26
N GLU A 425 15.91 -11.55 19.55
CA GLU A 425 16.38 -12.56 20.48
C GLU A 425 15.26 -12.93 21.44
N TYR A 426 15.01 -14.21 21.62
CA TYR A 426 14.03 -14.74 22.55
C TYR A 426 14.76 -15.31 23.76
N MET A 427 14.44 -14.82 24.94
CA MET A 427 15.16 -15.13 26.17
C MET A 427 14.18 -15.58 27.24
N ASN A 428 14.68 -16.38 28.17
CA ASN A 428 13.96 -16.79 29.37
C ASN A 428 12.53 -17.34 29.11
N PRO A 429 12.34 -18.25 28.15
CA PRO A 429 11.02 -18.80 27.89
C PRO A 429 10.51 -19.62 29.06
N ILE A 430 9.34 -19.29 29.57
CA ILE A 430 8.63 -20.01 30.63
C ILE A 430 7.35 -20.59 30.03
N LEU A 431 7.34 -21.91 29.88
CA LEU A 431 6.22 -22.64 29.28
C LEU A 431 5.15 -22.94 30.33
N GLY A 432 3.87 -22.93 29.92
CA GLY A 432 2.73 -23.17 30.80
C GLY A 432 2.36 -21.99 31.69
N GLN A 433 3.10 -20.89 31.66
CA GLN A 433 2.80 -19.70 32.45
C GLN A 433 1.72 -18.87 31.77
N GLU A 434 0.61 -18.67 32.48
CA GLU A 434 -0.45 -17.74 32.05
C GLU A 434 -0.03 -16.29 32.21
N ALA A 435 -0.61 -15.43 31.37
CA ALA A 435 -0.44 -13.99 31.47
C ALA A 435 -1.03 -13.47 32.81
N LYS A 436 -0.29 -12.59 33.49
CA LYS A 436 -0.77 -11.95 34.70
C LYS A 436 -2.13 -11.27 34.46
N PRO A 437 -3.06 -11.26 35.41
CA PRO A 437 -4.40 -10.66 35.26
C PRO A 437 -4.35 -9.19 34.82
N GLN A 438 -3.32 -8.45 35.20
CA GLN A 438 -3.08 -7.05 34.81
C GLN A 438 -2.82 -6.93 33.31
N VAL A 439 -2.08 -7.87 32.71
CA VAL A 439 -1.81 -7.93 31.27
C VAL A 439 -3.09 -8.27 30.50
N ASN A 440 -3.91 -9.14 31.05
CA ASN A 440 -5.19 -9.53 30.42
C ASN A 440 -6.19 -8.36 30.36
N LYS A 441 -6.12 -7.42 31.29
CA LYS A 441 -6.95 -6.19 31.31
C LYS A 441 -6.53 -5.16 30.23
N VAL A 442 -5.33 -5.25 29.71
CA VAL A 442 -4.87 -4.35 28.63
C VAL A 442 -5.61 -4.68 27.33
N ASN A 443 -6.29 -3.71 26.75
CA ASN A 443 -7.11 -3.88 25.57
C ASN A 443 -6.33 -3.85 24.23
N THR A 444 -4.99 -3.75 24.28
CA THR A 444 -4.14 -3.68 23.09
C THR A 444 -3.21 -4.89 23.01
N SER A 445 -2.88 -5.33 21.79
CA SER A 445 -1.90 -6.38 21.56
C SER A 445 -0.48 -5.95 21.94
N VAL A 446 -0.19 -4.66 21.83
CA VAL A 446 1.09 -4.05 22.25
C VAL A 446 0.79 -2.99 23.30
N HIS A 447 1.43 -3.11 24.45
CA HIS A 447 1.38 -2.13 25.54
C HIS A 447 2.76 -1.55 25.77
N ILE A 448 2.86 -0.24 25.81
CA ILE A 448 4.13 0.47 26.06
C ILE A 448 4.07 1.03 27.50
N GLU A 449 5.02 0.66 28.32
CA GLU A 449 5.14 1.21 29.68
C GLU A 449 5.41 2.71 29.62
N LYS A 450 4.96 3.44 30.66
CA LYS A 450 5.08 4.91 30.67
C LYS A 450 6.53 5.41 30.63
N GLU A 451 7.44 4.65 31.20
CA GLU A 451 8.88 4.99 31.28
C GLU A 451 9.71 4.31 30.19
N ALA A 452 9.07 3.57 29.25
CA ALA A 452 9.77 2.77 28.25
C ALA A 452 10.74 3.58 27.37
N ALA A 453 10.40 4.84 27.06
CA ALA A 453 11.23 5.71 26.22
C ALA A 453 12.27 6.53 27.03
N ARG A 454 12.35 6.35 28.36
CA ARG A 454 13.18 7.16 29.24
C ARG A 454 14.26 6.37 29.97
N ARG A 455 14.41 5.10 29.61
CA ARG A 455 15.45 4.25 30.19
C ARG A 455 16.84 4.81 29.86
N ASP A 456 17.73 4.86 30.84
CA ASP A 456 19.11 5.34 30.70
C ASP A 456 20.06 4.30 30.08
N ASP A 457 21.27 4.70 29.83
CA ASP A 457 22.27 3.83 29.20
C ASP A 457 22.67 2.66 30.11
N GLU A 458 22.73 2.87 31.44
CA GLU A 458 23.04 1.79 32.38
C GLU A 458 21.97 0.71 32.38
N TRP A 459 20.71 1.08 32.32
CA TRP A 459 19.61 0.14 32.17
C TRP A 459 19.74 -0.68 30.86
N TRP A 460 20.05 0.00 29.74
CA TRP A 460 20.22 -0.65 28.45
C TRP A 460 21.39 -1.60 28.41
N ASP A 461 22.53 -1.25 29.02
CA ASP A 461 23.72 -2.11 29.07
C ASP A 461 23.47 -3.41 29.84
N ASN A 462 22.59 -3.36 30.86
CA ASN A 462 22.16 -4.54 31.59
C ASN A 462 21.06 -5.34 30.87
N ALA A 463 20.23 -4.69 30.07
CA ALA A 463 19.07 -5.33 29.41
C ALA A 463 19.42 -5.95 28.05
N ARG A 464 20.49 -5.54 27.41
CA ARG A 464 20.96 -6.09 26.15
C ARG A 464 21.50 -7.51 26.32
N PRO A 465 21.18 -8.44 25.40
CA PRO A 465 21.79 -9.79 25.40
C PRO A 465 23.27 -9.76 24.99
N TYR A 466 23.73 -8.68 24.34
CA TYR A 466 25.12 -8.43 23.92
C TYR A 466 25.37 -6.93 23.84
N ALA A 467 26.62 -6.52 24.06
CA ALA A 467 27.01 -5.12 23.93
C ALA A 467 26.89 -4.64 22.47
N LEU A 468 26.50 -3.38 22.28
CA LEU A 468 26.54 -2.77 20.97
C LEU A 468 28.00 -2.70 20.46
N SER A 469 28.20 -3.00 19.20
CA SER A 469 29.48 -2.76 18.53
C SER A 469 29.78 -1.26 18.48
N THR A 470 31.07 -0.92 18.34
CA THR A 470 31.47 0.49 18.16
C THR A 470 30.78 1.15 16.97
N LYS A 471 30.51 0.37 15.89
CA LYS A 471 29.77 0.84 14.74
C LYS A 471 28.33 1.22 15.07
N GLU A 472 27.63 0.38 15.82
CA GLU A 472 26.25 0.63 16.25
C GLU A 472 26.13 1.82 17.19
N GLN A 473 27.08 1.99 18.12
CA GLN A 473 27.16 3.18 18.96
C GLN A 473 27.38 4.45 18.14
N ASN A 474 28.22 4.36 17.12
CA ASN A 474 28.49 5.49 16.23
C ASN A 474 27.26 5.90 15.40
N ILE A 475 26.31 5.02 15.13
CA ILE A 475 25.06 5.39 14.46
C ILE A 475 24.30 6.42 15.30
N TYR A 476 24.21 6.25 16.61
CA TYR A 476 23.57 7.22 17.49
C TYR A 476 24.25 8.60 17.38
N ASN A 477 25.56 8.65 17.46
CA ASN A 477 26.36 9.90 17.40
C ASN A 477 26.22 10.58 16.02
N MET A 478 26.28 9.80 14.94
CA MET A 478 26.14 10.29 13.57
C MET A 478 24.76 10.92 13.32
N VAL A 479 23.69 10.24 13.71
CA VAL A 479 22.33 10.72 13.53
C VAL A 479 22.08 12.00 14.29
N ASP A 480 22.61 12.13 15.51
CA ASP A 480 22.53 13.38 16.26
C ASP A 480 23.29 14.50 15.54
N SER A 481 24.45 14.21 14.98
CA SER A 481 25.22 15.18 14.19
C SER A 481 24.46 15.65 12.92
N ILE A 482 23.79 14.74 12.21
CA ILE A 482 22.99 15.07 11.03
C ILE A 482 21.84 16.02 11.36
N LYS A 483 21.16 15.86 12.49
CA LYS A 483 20.06 16.72 12.94
C LYS A 483 20.47 18.19 13.09
N HIS A 484 21.75 18.45 13.37
CA HIS A 484 22.28 19.79 13.50
C HIS A 484 22.66 20.44 12.14
N VAL A 485 22.63 19.69 11.04
CA VAL A 485 22.92 20.24 9.70
C VAL A 485 21.69 21.00 9.16
N PRO A 486 21.75 22.34 8.94
CA PRO A 486 20.58 23.11 8.48
C PRO A 486 19.99 22.62 7.15
N LEU A 487 20.85 22.16 6.24
CA LEU A 487 20.41 21.60 4.94
C LEU A 487 19.57 20.35 5.10
N TYR A 488 19.84 19.54 6.13
CA TYR A 488 19.02 18.36 6.46
C TYR A 488 17.57 18.75 6.75
N ASN A 489 17.36 19.73 7.62
CA ASN A 489 16.02 20.20 7.99
C ASN A 489 15.25 20.72 6.78
N ASN A 490 15.94 21.39 5.84
CA ASN A 490 15.30 21.88 4.62
C ASN A 490 14.88 20.72 3.70
N ILE A 491 15.76 19.74 3.46
CA ILE A 491 15.44 18.55 2.65
C ILE A 491 14.31 17.75 3.31
N TYR A 492 14.42 17.51 4.61
CA TYR A 492 13.40 16.84 5.39
C TYR A 492 12.01 17.52 5.26
N ASN A 493 11.96 18.85 5.43
CA ASN A 493 10.72 19.60 5.32
C ASN A 493 10.11 19.50 3.92
N VAL A 494 10.91 19.52 2.86
CA VAL A 494 10.42 19.33 1.49
C VAL A 494 9.85 17.92 1.31
N VAL A 495 10.57 16.89 1.73
CA VAL A 495 10.11 15.49 1.63
C VAL A 495 8.85 15.29 2.46
N ASN A 496 8.83 15.79 3.69
CA ASN A 496 7.66 15.70 4.56
C ASN A 496 6.44 16.44 3.98
N THR A 497 6.64 17.64 3.42
CA THR A 497 5.57 18.40 2.75
C THR A 497 4.97 17.60 1.61
N VAL A 498 5.81 16.97 0.84
CA VAL A 498 5.42 16.17 -0.30
C VAL A 498 4.61 14.95 0.14
N VAL A 499 5.06 14.25 1.17
CA VAL A 499 4.43 13.02 1.69
C VAL A 499 3.17 13.32 2.49
N SER A 500 3.21 14.26 3.42
CA SER A 500 2.09 14.61 4.29
C SER A 500 1.01 15.43 3.60
N GLY A 501 1.37 16.12 2.50
CA GLY A 501 0.52 17.09 1.84
C GLY A 501 0.53 18.47 2.50
N TYR A 502 1.28 18.66 3.58
CA TYR A 502 1.33 19.86 4.39
C TYR A 502 2.75 20.41 4.52
N LEU A 503 2.88 21.72 4.39
CA LEU A 503 4.10 22.42 4.79
C LEU A 503 4.05 22.62 6.31
N GLU A 504 4.78 21.78 7.04
CA GLU A 504 4.77 21.76 8.50
C GLU A 504 5.82 22.71 9.07
N THR A 505 5.40 23.52 10.03
CA THR A 505 6.25 24.31 10.92
C THR A 505 6.08 23.81 12.35
N LYS A 506 6.84 24.35 13.30
CA LYS A 506 6.76 23.96 14.70
C LYS A 506 5.33 24.00 15.27
N TYR A 507 4.53 24.99 14.88
CA TYR A 507 3.20 25.24 15.45
C TYR A 507 2.04 25.04 14.45
N PHE A 508 2.29 25.19 13.14
CA PHE A 508 1.28 25.13 12.11
C PHE A 508 1.72 24.28 10.92
N ALA A 509 0.76 23.59 10.31
CA ALA A 509 0.91 22.86 9.07
C ALA A 509 -0.03 23.47 8.03
N PHE A 510 0.52 24.09 6.96
CA PHE A 510 -0.23 24.72 5.88
C PHE A 510 -0.52 23.71 4.78
N GLY A 511 -1.77 23.66 4.34
CA GLY A 511 -2.19 22.67 3.33
C GLY A 511 -3.63 22.20 3.50
N PRO A 512 -4.00 21.08 2.86
CA PRO A 512 -3.16 20.27 1.96
C PRO A 512 -2.92 20.95 0.60
N TYR A 513 -1.68 20.88 0.09
CA TYR A 513 -1.32 21.56 -1.16
C TYR A 513 -2.12 21.08 -2.38
N SER A 514 -2.59 19.83 -2.36
CA SER A 514 -3.42 19.26 -3.43
C SER A 514 -4.75 19.99 -3.63
N ARG A 515 -5.21 20.75 -2.62
CA ARG A 515 -6.48 21.49 -2.64
C ARG A 515 -6.33 22.99 -2.86
N ILE A 516 -5.11 23.52 -2.96
CA ILE A 516 -4.86 24.95 -3.14
C ILE A 516 -5.56 25.46 -4.39
N TYR A 517 -5.58 24.66 -5.45
CA TYR A 517 -6.25 25.00 -6.69
C TYR A 517 -7.06 23.83 -7.24
N SER A 518 -8.27 24.16 -7.72
CA SER A 518 -9.16 23.22 -8.41
C SER A 518 -10.10 24.00 -9.33
N PHE A 519 -10.81 23.28 -10.20
CA PHE A 519 -11.83 23.90 -11.04
C PHE A 519 -13.05 23.00 -11.24
N ASN A 520 -14.21 23.59 -11.38
CA ASN A 520 -15.47 22.91 -11.68
C ASN A 520 -16.46 23.89 -12.34
N LYS A 521 -17.55 23.38 -12.94
CA LYS A 521 -18.49 24.21 -13.70
C LYS A 521 -19.27 25.21 -12.85
N ILE A 522 -19.41 24.96 -11.55
CA ILE A 522 -20.18 25.80 -10.62
C ILE A 522 -19.32 26.97 -10.13
N GLU A 523 -18.16 26.65 -9.57
CA GLU A 523 -17.25 27.63 -8.94
C GLU A 523 -16.30 28.29 -9.96
N GLY A 524 -16.13 27.66 -11.15
CA GLY A 524 -15.07 28.01 -12.08
C GLY A 524 -13.73 27.61 -11.48
N ASN A 525 -12.75 28.52 -11.55
CA ASN A 525 -11.51 28.39 -10.81
C ASN A 525 -11.80 28.57 -9.31
N ARG A 526 -11.22 27.70 -8.50
CA ARG A 526 -11.31 27.74 -7.03
C ARG A 526 -9.92 27.77 -6.45
N VAL A 527 -9.67 28.71 -5.58
CA VAL A 527 -8.45 28.78 -4.77
C VAL A 527 -8.81 28.56 -3.31
N GLN A 528 -8.01 27.76 -2.62
CA GLN A 528 -8.21 27.42 -1.22
C GLN A 528 -6.91 27.58 -0.44
N ILE A 529 -7.01 28.17 0.75
CA ILE A 529 -5.95 28.22 1.76
C ILE A 529 -6.47 27.46 2.98
N GLY A 530 -5.65 26.60 3.54
CA GLY A 530 -6.01 25.83 4.72
C GLY A 530 -4.79 25.47 5.55
N GLY A 531 -5.06 24.91 6.73
CA GLY A 531 -4.03 24.44 7.62
C GLY A 531 -4.56 23.84 8.91
N ARG A 532 -3.65 23.39 9.73
CA ARG A 532 -3.93 22.80 11.04
C ARG A 532 -2.82 23.11 12.05
N THR A 533 -3.13 23.10 13.33
CA THR A 533 -2.11 23.14 14.38
C THR A 533 -1.34 21.84 14.46
N THR A 534 -0.06 21.92 14.76
CA THR A 534 0.82 20.76 14.97
C THR A 534 0.83 20.32 16.44
N PRO A 535 1.39 19.15 16.77
CA PRO A 535 1.61 18.74 18.15
C PRO A 535 2.48 19.69 18.96
N GLY A 536 3.23 20.60 18.30
CA GLY A 536 3.99 21.67 18.96
C GLY A 536 3.11 22.72 19.66
N VAL A 537 1.85 22.86 19.25
CA VAL A 537 0.85 23.69 19.96
C VAL A 537 0.24 22.89 21.10
N SER A 538 -0.27 21.71 20.80
CA SER A 538 -0.91 20.84 21.79
C SER A 538 -0.93 19.40 21.32
N ARG A 539 -0.68 18.47 22.21
CA ARG A 539 -0.83 17.03 21.98
C ARG A 539 -2.23 16.51 22.31
N LYS A 540 -3.10 17.37 22.86
CA LYS A 540 -4.50 17.04 23.21
C LYS A 540 -5.52 17.70 22.27
N PHE A 541 -5.20 18.86 21.73
CA PHE A 541 -6.08 19.64 20.88
C PHE A 541 -5.46 19.90 19.52
N ARG A 542 -6.25 19.70 18.46
CA ARG A 542 -5.88 20.07 17.09
C ARG A 542 -6.97 20.94 16.50
N LEU A 543 -6.61 22.16 16.11
CA LEU A 543 -7.47 23.06 15.36
C LEU A 543 -7.12 22.95 13.87
N SER A 544 -8.12 22.79 13.00
CA SER A 544 -7.95 22.77 11.53
C SER A 544 -8.94 23.72 10.88
N GLY A 545 -8.56 24.30 9.74
CA GLY A 545 -9.50 25.13 9.02
C GLY A 545 -9.05 25.42 7.58
N PHE A 546 -10.01 25.88 6.77
CA PHE A 546 -9.75 26.33 5.41
C PHE A 546 -10.70 27.45 5.00
N LEU A 547 -10.25 28.29 4.05
CA LEU A 547 -11.02 29.29 3.35
C LEU A 547 -10.82 29.09 1.85
N ALA A 548 -11.90 29.12 1.08
CA ALA A 548 -11.86 28.95 -0.36
C ALA A 548 -12.75 29.99 -1.05
N TYR A 549 -12.34 30.39 -2.25
CA TYR A 549 -13.08 31.32 -3.09
C TYR A 549 -13.28 30.76 -4.50
N GLY A 550 -14.53 30.75 -4.97
CA GLY A 550 -14.89 30.40 -6.33
C GLY A 550 -15.05 31.65 -7.19
N PHE A 551 -14.30 31.71 -8.29
CA PHE A 551 -14.29 32.92 -9.15
C PHE A 551 -15.56 33.10 -9.98
N LYS A 552 -16.24 32.00 -10.35
CA LYS A 552 -17.46 32.04 -11.15
C LYS A 552 -18.70 32.34 -10.31
N ASP A 553 -18.84 31.62 -9.18
CA ASP A 553 -19.99 31.85 -8.28
C ASP A 553 -19.78 33.00 -7.29
N LYS A 554 -18.56 33.59 -7.27
CA LYS A 554 -18.18 34.73 -6.44
C LYS A 554 -18.50 34.56 -4.96
N LYS A 555 -18.40 33.34 -4.42
CA LYS A 555 -18.73 33.02 -3.04
C LYS A 555 -17.54 32.49 -2.27
N PHE A 556 -17.44 32.95 -1.03
CA PHE A 556 -16.53 32.35 -0.05
C PHE A 556 -17.15 31.10 0.53
N LYS A 557 -16.29 30.10 0.74
CA LYS A 557 -16.57 28.85 1.42
C LYS A 557 -15.49 28.64 2.46
N GLY A 558 -15.81 27.91 3.49
CA GLY A 558 -14.83 27.66 4.54
C GLY A 558 -15.34 26.64 5.52
N GLY A 559 -14.44 26.21 6.37
CA GLY A 559 -14.75 25.28 7.44
C GLY A 559 -13.61 25.17 8.43
N GLY A 560 -13.94 24.63 9.58
CA GLY A 560 -12.98 24.34 10.63
C GLY A 560 -13.38 23.17 11.50
N SER A 561 -12.43 22.63 12.21
CA SER A 561 -12.66 21.58 13.19
C SER A 561 -11.73 21.72 14.39
N LEU A 562 -12.27 21.38 15.56
CA LEU A 562 -11.54 21.22 16.80
C LEU A 562 -11.57 19.74 17.18
N GLU A 563 -10.43 19.10 17.25
CA GLU A 563 -10.28 17.74 17.73
C GLU A 563 -9.68 17.75 19.13
N TRP A 564 -10.33 17.03 20.02
CA TRP A 564 -9.89 16.85 21.39
C TRP A 564 -9.60 15.37 21.65
N MET A 565 -8.34 15.03 21.82
CA MET A 565 -7.88 13.69 22.18
C MET A 565 -7.99 13.49 23.69
N LEU A 566 -9.04 12.82 24.12
CA LEU A 566 -9.31 12.50 25.53
C LEU A 566 -8.38 11.39 26.02
N SER A 567 -8.20 10.34 25.23
CA SER A 567 -7.29 9.23 25.49
C SER A 567 -6.73 8.68 24.16
N ARG A 568 -5.49 8.22 24.20
CA ARG A 568 -4.85 7.56 23.04
C ARG A 568 -4.96 6.03 23.09
N GLN A 569 -4.98 5.47 24.29
CA GLN A 569 -5.09 4.03 24.54
C GLN A 569 -5.94 3.79 25.77
N PRO A 570 -7.20 3.30 25.60
CA PRO A 570 -7.94 3.20 24.34
C PRO A 570 -8.17 4.55 23.67
N THR A 571 -8.33 4.57 22.34
CA THR A 571 -8.59 5.81 21.61
C THR A 571 -9.96 6.38 21.97
N MET A 572 -9.97 7.59 22.49
CA MET A 572 -11.19 8.37 22.76
C MET A 572 -10.97 9.78 22.24
N LYS A 573 -11.75 10.20 21.24
CA LYS A 573 -11.59 11.50 20.57
C LYS A 573 -12.93 12.17 20.37
N LEU A 574 -13.01 13.43 20.74
CA LEU A 574 -14.17 14.29 20.48
C LEU A 574 -13.80 15.30 19.40
N THR A 575 -14.65 15.43 18.38
CA THR A 575 -14.44 16.34 17.25
C THR A 575 -15.64 17.24 17.06
N PHE A 576 -15.42 18.53 17.07
CA PHE A 576 -16.38 19.54 16.67
C PHE A 576 -15.99 20.06 15.30
N SER A 577 -16.91 20.10 14.35
CA SER A 577 -16.64 20.60 13.01
C SER A 577 -17.77 21.40 12.44
N GLY A 578 -17.44 22.40 11.63
CA GLY A 578 -18.42 23.17 10.88
C GLY A 578 -17.84 23.57 9.54
N LYS A 579 -18.63 23.43 8.48
CA LYS A 579 -18.21 23.81 7.12
C LYS A 579 -19.38 24.28 6.28
N LYS A 580 -19.07 25.17 5.36
CA LYS A 580 -19.91 25.57 4.24
C LYS A 580 -19.12 25.37 2.97
N ASP A 581 -19.41 24.33 2.20
CA ASP A 581 -18.62 23.97 1.02
C ASP A 581 -19.47 23.31 -0.07
N MET A 582 -18.91 23.26 -1.29
CA MET A 582 -19.50 22.54 -2.41
C MET A 582 -19.19 21.04 -2.27
N MET A 583 -20.23 20.24 -2.11
CA MET A 583 -20.11 18.80 -1.90
C MET A 583 -20.80 18.01 -3.02
N GLN A 584 -20.18 16.89 -3.41
CA GLN A 584 -20.79 15.87 -4.26
C GLN A 584 -21.45 14.83 -3.36
N LEU A 585 -22.78 14.66 -3.47
CA LEU A 585 -23.50 13.57 -2.81
C LEU A 585 -23.41 12.28 -3.66
N GLY A 586 -23.60 11.12 -3.02
CA GLY A 586 -23.53 9.82 -3.71
C GLY A 586 -22.16 9.46 -4.23
N LYS A 587 -21.08 9.95 -3.60
CA LYS A 587 -19.70 9.57 -3.91
C LYS A 587 -19.24 8.42 -3.01
N GLY A 588 -18.30 7.60 -3.52
CA GLY A 588 -17.62 6.60 -2.70
C GLY A 588 -16.70 7.22 -1.63
N THR A 589 -16.13 6.37 -0.79
CA THR A 589 -15.30 6.79 0.36
C THR A 589 -13.82 7.02 0.01
N SER A 590 -13.46 6.94 -1.27
CA SER A 590 -12.08 7.10 -1.73
C SER A 590 -11.54 8.53 -1.49
N ALA A 591 -10.26 8.63 -1.13
CA ALA A 591 -9.56 9.90 -1.01
C ALA A 591 -9.54 10.72 -2.31
N PHE A 592 -9.64 10.07 -3.47
CA PHE A 592 -9.73 10.71 -4.79
C PHE A 592 -11.09 11.37 -5.08
N ASN A 593 -12.08 11.18 -4.23
CA ASN A 593 -13.37 11.88 -4.34
C ASN A 593 -13.34 13.30 -3.79
N GLU A 594 -12.22 13.76 -3.24
CA GLU A 594 -12.05 15.12 -2.77
C GLU A 594 -11.74 16.08 -3.93
N THR A 595 -12.18 17.32 -3.79
CA THR A 595 -11.90 18.37 -4.78
C THR A 595 -10.41 18.71 -4.80
N SER A 596 -9.74 18.42 -5.90
CA SER A 596 -8.31 18.68 -6.12
C SER A 596 -8.06 19.01 -7.58
N LEU A 597 -6.86 19.51 -7.90
CA LEU A 597 -6.46 19.76 -9.28
C LEU A 597 -6.54 18.47 -10.13
N LEU A 598 -6.04 17.35 -9.61
CA LEU A 598 -6.03 16.08 -10.31
C LEU A 598 -7.45 15.59 -10.63
N THR A 599 -8.35 15.62 -9.64
CA THR A 599 -9.75 15.23 -9.85
C THR A 599 -10.46 16.16 -10.82
N SER A 600 -10.13 17.45 -10.81
CA SER A 600 -10.70 18.41 -11.74
C SER A 600 -10.29 18.14 -13.20
N ILE A 601 -9.02 17.78 -13.45
CA ILE A 601 -8.52 17.47 -14.80
C ILE A 601 -9.14 16.17 -15.33
N LEU A 602 -9.29 15.16 -14.47
CA LEU A 602 -9.76 13.82 -14.85
C LEU A 602 -11.28 13.64 -14.70
N THR A 603 -12.04 14.72 -14.52
CA THR A 603 -13.50 14.68 -14.43
C THR A 603 -14.14 14.36 -15.78
N LYS A 604 -15.09 13.42 -15.81
CA LYS A 604 -15.90 13.09 -16.98
C LYS A 604 -16.84 14.25 -17.34
N ARG A 605 -17.12 14.43 -18.62
CA ARG A 605 -18.09 15.44 -19.06
C ARG A 605 -19.49 15.12 -18.54
N GLY A 606 -20.16 16.09 -17.94
CA GLY A 606 -21.56 15.97 -17.47
C GLY A 606 -21.72 15.41 -16.05
N SER A 607 -20.66 14.95 -15.42
CA SER A 607 -20.72 14.32 -14.09
C SER A 607 -20.78 15.29 -12.90
N GLU A 608 -20.78 16.60 -13.13
CA GLU A 608 -20.74 17.60 -12.05
C GLU A 608 -22.12 17.86 -11.46
N LYS A 609 -22.45 17.18 -10.36
CA LYS A 609 -23.72 17.34 -9.62
C LYS A 609 -23.43 17.68 -8.15
N ARG A 610 -22.82 18.86 -7.93
CA ARG A 610 -22.44 19.33 -6.58
C ARG A 610 -23.51 20.29 -6.02
N SER A 611 -23.70 20.24 -4.72
CA SER A 611 -24.54 21.16 -3.97
C SER A 611 -23.73 21.92 -2.93
N LEU A 612 -24.11 23.16 -2.64
CA LEU A 612 -23.61 23.86 -1.46
C LEU A 612 -24.21 23.19 -0.22
N VAL A 613 -23.37 22.81 0.73
CA VAL A 613 -23.79 22.18 1.97
C VAL A 613 -23.23 22.97 3.15
N ASN A 614 -24.09 23.32 4.07
CA ASN A 614 -23.70 23.75 5.42
C ASN A 614 -23.82 22.54 6.33
N GLU A 615 -22.78 22.22 7.06
CA GLU A 615 -22.73 21.06 7.95
C GLU A 615 -22.04 21.46 9.26
N TYR A 616 -22.67 21.11 10.36
CA TYR A 616 -22.09 21.21 11.69
C TYR A 616 -22.20 19.82 12.33
N ALA A 617 -21.11 19.33 12.85
CA ALA A 617 -21.08 17.98 13.44
C ALA A 617 -20.27 17.94 14.73
N THR A 618 -20.78 17.18 15.67
CA THR A 618 -20.07 16.74 16.88
C THR A 618 -19.94 15.24 16.82
N ARG A 619 -18.70 14.73 16.83
CA ARG A 619 -18.41 13.30 16.73
C ARG A 619 -17.58 12.85 17.92
N PHE A 620 -17.99 11.72 18.50
CA PHE A 620 -17.25 11.03 19.54
C PHE A 620 -16.80 9.65 19.03
N ASP A 621 -15.49 9.47 18.84
CA ASP A 621 -14.88 8.21 18.44
C ASP A 621 -14.35 7.49 19.70
N TRP A 622 -14.71 6.23 19.88
CA TRP A 622 -14.34 5.44 21.04
C TRP A 622 -13.93 4.01 20.64
N GLU A 623 -12.72 3.63 21.02
CA GLU A 623 -12.23 2.26 20.95
C GLU A 623 -12.65 1.52 22.24
N ILE A 624 -13.80 0.87 22.23
CA ILE A 624 -14.32 0.13 23.39
C ILE A 624 -13.44 -1.09 23.66
N LYS A 625 -13.06 -1.78 22.59
CA LYS A 625 -12.16 -2.94 22.58
C LYS A 625 -11.26 -2.86 21.33
N PRO A 626 -10.12 -3.55 21.29
CA PRO A 626 -9.28 -3.59 20.09
C PRO A 626 -10.03 -4.01 18.82
N TRP A 627 -10.99 -4.93 18.98
CA TRP A 627 -11.83 -5.44 17.91
C TRP A 627 -13.15 -4.66 17.70
N LEU A 628 -13.48 -3.70 18.58
CA LEU A 628 -14.72 -2.91 18.52
C LEU A 628 -14.43 -1.43 18.63
N ASN A 629 -14.55 -0.74 17.50
CA ASN A 629 -14.46 0.71 17.42
C ASN A 629 -15.86 1.29 17.15
N THR A 630 -16.25 2.28 17.93
CA THR A 630 -17.54 2.96 17.79
C THR A 630 -17.34 4.43 17.48
N SER A 631 -18.27 5.00 16.74
CA SER A 631 -18.35 6.44 16.51
C SER A 631 -19.78 6.89 16.64
N THR A 632 -20.04 7.88 17.47
CA THR A 632 -21.34 8.52 17.59
C THR A 632 -21.20 9.97 17.11
N ALA A 633 -22.04 10.40 16.18
CA ALA A 633 -22.04 11.75 15.68
C ALA A 633 -23.44 12.36 15.69
N LEU A 634 -23.52 13.63 16.06
CA LEU A 634 -24.68 14.50 15.85
C LEU A 634 -24.34 15.46 14.71
N GLU A 635 -25.12 15.43 13.66
CA GLU A 635 -24.85 16.16 12.42
C GLU A 635 -26.06 17.02 12.02
N PHE A 636 -25.84 18.31 11.87
CA PHE A 636 -26.82 19.28 11.37
C PHE A 636 -26.40 19.68 9.97
N ARG A 637 -27.18 19.28 8.98
CA ARG A 637 -26.85 19.48 7.57
C ARG A 637 -27.95 20.23 6.84
N ARG A 638 -27.53 21.18 5.98
CA ARG A 638 -28.41 21.86 5.05
C ARG A 638 -27.83 21.82 3.64
N ILE A 639 -28.58 21.25 2.71
CA ILE A 639 -28.22 21.08 1.31
C ILE A 639 -29.02 22.09 0.49
N TYR A 640 -28.33 22.89 -0.30
CA TYR A 640 -28.95 23.93 -1.14
C TYR A 640 -29.12 23.46 -2.58
N SER A 641 -30.29 23.82 -3.14
CA SER A 641 -30.60 23.61 -4.56
C SER A 641 -29.70 24.47 -5.47
N ASN A 642 -29.46 24.02 -6.67
CA ASN A 642 -28.85 24.76 -7.75
C ASN A 642 -29.25 24.21 -9.12
N VAL A 643 -28.73 24.79 -10.19
CA VAL A 643 -29.10 24.41 -11.57
C VAL A 643 -28.74 22.96 -11.90
N PHE A 644 -27.67 22.39 -11.28
CA PHE A 644 -27.21 21.01 -11.53
C PHE A 644 -27.89 19.98 -10.62
N VAL A 645 -28.41 20.45 -9.47
CA VAL A 645 -29.12 19.62 -8.48
C VAL A 645 -30.37 20.37 -8.06
N PRO A 646 -31.37 20.48 -8.97
CA PRO A 646 -32.59 21.22 -8.71
C PRO A 646 -33.49 20.47 -7.73
N MET A 647 -34.01 21.17 -6.74
CA MET A 647 -35.01 20.66 -5.81
C MET A 647 -36.37 21.25 -6.14
N ARG A 648 -37.31 20.39 -6.50
CA ARG A 648 -38.69 20.79 -6.86
C ARG A 648 -39.67 19.86 -6.14
N ARG A 649 -40.81 20.41 -5.80
CA ARG A 649 -41.92 19.69 -5.18
C ARG A 649 -43.18 19.88 -6.02
N VAL A 650 -43.99 18.86 -6.15
CA VAL A 650 -45.33 18.96 -6.76
C VAL A 650 -46.23 19.77 -5.83
N VAL A 651 -46.92 20.77 -6.36
CA VAL A 651 -47.88 21.59 -5.63
C VAL A 651 -49.31 21.26 -6.11
N SER A 652 -49.45 21.01 -7.41
CA SER A 652 -50.69 20.56 -8.04
C SER A 652 -50.36 19.69 -9.27
N GLU A 653 -51.37 19.07 -9.88
CA GLU A 653 -51.16 18.14 -11.02
C GLU A 653 -50.33 18.76 -12.18
N LYS A 654 -50.33 20.09 -12.32
CA LYS A 654 -49.62 20.77 -13.40
C LYS A 654 -48.54 21.75 -12.93
N ASP A 655 -48.32 21.92 -11.61
CA ASP A 655 -47.43 22.96 -11.11
C ASP A 655 -46.42 22.41 -10.09
N THR A 656 -45.20 22.89 -10.18
CA THR A 656 -44.10 22.51 -9.29
C THR A 656 -43.46 23.74 -8.64
N ALA A 657 -43.24 23.72 -7.34
CA ALA A 657 -42.55 24.79 -6.63
C ALA A 657 -41.07 24.43 -6.42
N PHE A 658 -40.21 25.45 -6.52
CA PHE A 658 -38.79 25.30 -6.19
C PHE A 658 -38.59 25.28 -4.67
N VAL A 659 -37.72 24.36 -4.22
CA VAL A 659 -37.30 24.26 -2.84
C VAL A 659 -35.83 24.72 -2.78
N ASN A 660 -35.57 25.80 -2.03
CA ASN A 660 -34.24 26.38 -1.96
C ASN A 660 -33.21 25.48 -1.23
N SER A 661 -33.67 24.77 -0.21
CA SER A 661 -32.78 23.89 0.58
C SER A 661 -33.56 22.87 1.36
N VAL A 662 -32.90 21.78 1.68
CA VAL A 662 -33.40 20.70 2.57
C VAL A 662 -32.45 20.56 3.74
N GLY A 663 -33.00 20.43 4.95
CA GLY A 663 -32.23 20.21 6.18
C GLY A 663 -32.41 18.82 6.74
N SER A 664 -31.39 18.30 7.41
CA SER A 664 -31.43 17.10 8.24
C SER A 664 -30.70 17.32 9.55
N ASN A 665 -31.18 16.66 10.59
CA ASN A 665 -30.53 16.58 11.90
C ASN A 665 -30.37 15.11 12.24
N ASP A 666 -29.19 14.59 12.00
CA ASP A 666 -28.92 13.17 11.98
C ASP A 666 -28.10 12.77 13.20
N MET A 667 -28.52 11.75 13.90
CA MET A 667 -27.72 11.04 14.89
C MET A 667 -27.18 9.78 14.24
N HIS A 668 -25.88 9.70 14.08
CA HIS A 668 -25.16 8.53 13.54
C HIS A 668 -24.55 7.72 14.66
N ILE A 669 -24.68 6.42 14.61
CA ILE A 669 -23.98 5.46 15.45
C ILE A 669 -23.35 4.43 14.52
N THR A 670 -22.03 4.41 14.51
CA THR A 670 -21.27 3.43 13.73
C THR A 670 -20.54 2.48 14.67
N ALA A 671 -20.65 1.19 14.44
CA ALA A 671 -19.91 0.15 15.15
C ALA A 671 -19.11 -0.67 14.12
N ARG A 672 -17.79 -0.70 14.29
CA ARG A 672 -16.86 -1.40 13.42
C ARG A 672 -16.20 -2.54 14.19
N PHE A 673 -16.40 -3.76 13.70
CA PHE A 673 -15.87 -5.00 14.24
C PHE A 673 -14.71 -5.47 13.36
N SER A 674 -13.55 -5.69 13.96
CA SER A 674 -12.36 -6.17 13.26
C SER A 674 -11.51 -7.03 14.19
N LYS A 675 -11.37 -8.31 13.87
CA LYS A 675 -10.52 -9.22 14.65
C LYS A 675 -9.06 -9.06 14.18
N ASP A 676 -8.12 -9.03 15.13
CA ASP A 676 -6.66 -9.04 14.91
C ASP A 676 -6.16 -8.06 13.83
N GLU A 677 -6.77 -6.89 13.79
CA GLU A 677 -6.38 -5.86 12.83
C GLU A 677 -5.13 -5.13 13.28
N THR A 678 -4.14 -5.09 12.41
CA THR A 678 -2.91 -4.31 12.63
C THR A 678 -3.22 -2.83 12.47
N VAL A 679 -2.92 -2.03 13.50
CA VAL A 679 -3.18 -0.59 13.51
C VAL A 679 -1.90 0.18 13.87
N THR A 680 -1.72 1.36 13.28
CA THR A 680 -0.73 2.35 13.71
C THR A 680 -1.44 3.52 14.37
N ARG A 681 -0.82 4.07 15.40
CA ARG A 681 -1.40 5.15 16.20
C ARG A 681 -0.50 6.38 16.15
N GLY A 682 -0.98 7.42 15.49
CA GLY A 682 -0.41 8.77 15.62
C GLY A 682 -0.95 9.50 16.83
N ILE A 683 -0.64 10.79 16.92
CA ILE A 683 -1.11 11.64 18.04
C ILE A 683 -2.61 11.86 17.98
N PHE A 684 -3.16 12.10 16.80
CA PHE A 684 -4.58 12.38 16.57
C PHE A 684 -5.25 11.36 15.64
N GLU A 685 -4.50 10.45 15.06
CA GLU A 685 -4.96 9.55 14.01
C GLU A 685 -4.68 8.10 14.38
N LYS A 686 -5.62 7.24 14.00
CA LYS A 686 -5.48 5.79 14.05
C LYS A 686 -5.62 5.27 12.63
N SER A 687 -4.59 4.65 12.09
CA SER A 687 -4.59 4.09 10.75
C SER A 687 -4.69 2.57 10.82
N TYR A 688 -5.61 2.01 10.04
CA TYR A 688 -5.82 0.58 9.93
C TYR A 688 -4.99 0.04 8.76
N LEU A 689 -4.11 -0.92 9.01
CA LEU A 689 -3.18 -1.44 8.02
C LEU A 689 -3.69 -2.71 7.35
N HIS A 690 -3.98 -3.73 8.13
CA HIS A 690 -4.35 -5.05 7.61
C HIS A 690 -5.13 -5.86 8.64
N SER A 691 -6.11 -6.64 8.14
CA SER A 691 -6.77 -7.72 8.86
C SER A 691 -6.86 -8.96 7.96
N ASP A 692 -6.60 -10.13 8.53
CA ASP A 692 -6.82 -11.42 7.86
C ASP A 692 -8.28 -11.90 8.02
N TYR A 693 -9.08 -11.21 8.83
CA TYR A 693 -10.48 -11.53 9.09
C TYR A 693 -11.43 -10.54 8.43
N PRO A 694 -12.69 -10.92 8.19
CA PRO A 694 -13.70 -9.99 7.72
C PRO A 694 -13.89 -8.81 8.69
N ILE A 695 -14.03 -7.62 8.12
CA ILE A 695 -14.36 -6.40 8.84
C ILE A 695 -15.83 -6.11 8.63
N VAL A 696 -16.59 -6.06 9.70
CA VAL A 696 -18.03 -5.77 9.67
C VAL A 696 -18.27 -4.39 10.26
N THR A 697 -19.01 -3.56 9.52
CA THR A 697 -19.42 -2.24 10.01
C THR A 697 -20.93 -2.14 9.98
N ILE A 698 -21.52 -1.70 11.09
CA ILE A 698 -22.93 -1.40 11.24
C ILE A 698 -23.04 0.12 11.40
N ASP A 699 -23.84 0.74 10.54
CA ASP A 699 -24.12 2.16 10.57
C ASP A 699 -25.62 2.39 10.76
N LEU A 700 -25.97 3.08 11.83
CA LEU A 700 -27.34 3.44 12.18
C LEU A 700 -27.48 4.94 12.18
N LEU A 701 -28.50 5.46 11.52
CA LEU A 701 -28.79 6.87 11.46
C LEU A 701 -30.25 7.10 11.80
N GLY A 702 -30.50 7.96 12.77
CA GLY A 702 -31.84 8.42 13.14
C GLY A 702 -31.97 9.93 12.93
N SER A 703 -33.06 10.36 12.35
CA SER A 703 -33.41 11.77 12.14
C SER A 703 -34.83 12.05 12.60
N LEU A 704 -35.03 13.12 13.36
CA LEU A 704 -36.34 13.47 13.90
C LEU A 704 -36.80 14.83 13.38
N LYS A 705 -38.05 14.90 12.88
CA LYS A 705 -38.69 16.13 12.46
C LYS A 705 -38.85 17.09 13.65
N GLY A 706 -38.70 18.38 13.38
CA GLY A 706 -38.96 19.44 14.38
C GLY A 706 -37.74 19.86 15.20
N ILE A 707 -36.65 19.09 15.18
CA ILE A 707 -35.41 19.49 15.79
C ILE A 707 -34.67 20.41 14.81
N GLY A 708 -34.37 21.67 15.20
CA GLY A 708 -33.85 22.68 14.30
C GLY A 708 -34.80 22.96 13.14
N LYS A 709 -34.30 22.87 11.90
CA LYS A 709 -35.10 23.08 10.68
C LYS A 709 -35.30 21.78 9.90
N ASN A 710 -35.33 20.64 10.57
CA ASN A 710 -35.57 19.36 9.93
C ASN A 710 -37.08 19.13 9.69
N GLU A 711 -37.39 18.75 8.46
CA GLU A 711 -38.79 18.51 8.04
C GLU A 711 -39.13 17.01 7.99
N TYR A 712 -38.16 16.12 8.17
CA TYR A 712 -38.30 14.69 7.92
C TYR A 712 -37.89 13.86 9.13
N SER A 713 -38.67 12.82 9.42
CA SER A 713 -38.31 11.77 10.39
C SER A 713 -38.01 10.49 9.61
N TYR A 714 -36.85 9.91 9.85
CA TYR A 714 -36.47 8.66 9.22
C TYR A 714 -35.41 7.93 10.02
N PHE A 715 -35.29 6.64 9.74
CA PHE A 715 -34.27 5.77 10.28
C PHE A 715 -33.58 5.04 9.12
N ARG A 716 -32.25 5.06 9.11
CA ARG A 716 -31.43 4.32 8.15
C ARG A 716 -30.57 3.31 8.88
N SER A 717 -30.55 2.09 8.41
CA SER A 717 -29.60 1.06 8.83
C SER A 717 -28.80 0.58 7.63
N GLU A 718 -27.50 0.45 7.80
CA GLU A 718 -26.60 -0.10 6.77
C GLU A 718 -25.62 -1.05 7.46
N VAL A 719 -25.42 -2.23 6.87
CA VAL A 719 -24.41 -3.21 7.30
C VAL A 719 -23.47 -3.43 6.12
N SER A 720 -22.19 -3.36 6.38
CA SER A 720 -21.16 -3.65 5.38
C SER A 720 -20.15 -4.67 5.89
N MET A 721 -19.67 -5.53 5.00
CA MET A 721 -18.59 -6.48 5.23
C MET A 721 -17.51 -6.26 4.18
N ASP A 722 -16.27 -6.06 4.60
CA ASP A 722 -15.07 -5.99 3.74
C ASP A 722 -14.15 -7.15 4.11
N TYR A 723 -13.82 -7.99 3.13
CA TYR A 723 -12.99 -9.15 3.34
C TYR A 723 -11.99 -9.35 2.21
N LYS A 724 -10.72 -9.57 2.55
CA LYS A 724 -9.66 -9.91 1.62
C LYS A 724 -9.30 -11.39 1.78
N LEU A 725 -9.84 -12.21 0.90
CA LEU A 725 -9.57 -13.64 0.82
C LEU A 725 -8.30 -13.88 0.00
N LYS A 726 -7.28 -14.45 0.62
CA LYS A 726 -6.02 -14.82 -0.03
C LYS A 726 -6.17 -16.25 -0.57
N LEU A 727 -5.87 -16.46 -1.84
CA LEU A 727 -6.07 -17.71 -2.58
C LEU A 727 -4.78 -18.10 -3.33
N PRO A 728 -3.66 -18.35 -2.62
CA PRO A 728 -2.45 -18.79 -3.31
C PRO A 728 -2.66 -20.19 -3.96
N PRO A 729 -2.14 -20.44 -5.18
CA PRO A 729 -1.27 -19.57 -5.97
C PRO A 729 -2.00 -18.61 -6.91
N VAL A 730 -3.34 -18.58 -6.93
CA VAL A 730 -4.14 -17.83 -7.90
C VAL A 730 -4.43 -16.38 -7.48
N GLY A 731 -3.77 -15.89 -6.45
CA GLY A 731 -3.83 -14.49 -6.05
C GLY A 731 -4.74 -14.20 -4.85
N ALA A 732 -5.51 -13.10 -4.90
CA ALA A 732 -6.38 -12.68 -3.80
C ALA A 732 -7.67 -12.02 -4.30
N SER A 733 -8.77 -12.32 -3.62
CA SER A 733 -10.08 -11.70 -3.83
C SER A 733 -10.39 -10.70 -2.74
N ARG A 734 -10.82 -9.51 -3.09
CA ARG A 734 -11.44 -8.56 -2.18
C ARG A 734 -12.94 -8.54 -2.43
N ILE A 735 -13.72 -8.71 -1.39
CA ILE A 735 -15.16 -8.75 -1.41
C ILE A 735 -15.69 -7.69 -0.45
N LYS A 736 -16.50 -6.76 -0.96
CA LYS A 736 -17.25 -5.83 -0.12
C LYS A 736 -18.72 -6.00 -0.38
N LEU A 737 -19.45 -6.38 0.64
CA LEU A 737 -20.91 -6.49 0.64
C LEU A 737 -21.48 -5.34 1.47
N THR A 738 -22.54 -4.72 1.00
CA THR A 738 -23.26 -3.69 1.75
C THR A 738 -24.75 -3.91 1.55
N ALA A 739 -25.52 -3.87 2.62
CA ALA A 739 -26.97 -3.92 2.59
C ALA A 739 -27.55 -2.88 3.54
N GLY A 740 -28.66 -2.27 3.18
CA GLY A 740 -29.26 -1.26 4.02
C GLY A 740 -30.71 -0.93 3.65
N LYS A 741 -31.37 -0.24 4.59
CA LYS A 741 -32.75 0.20 4.45
C LYS A 741 -32.97 1.55 5.11
N ILE A 742 -33.79 2.37 4.46
CA ILE A 742 -34.32 3.62 5.01
C ILE A 742 -35.80 3.40 5.29
N VAL A 743 -36.20 3.70 6.49
CA VAL A 743 -37.60 3.69 6.94
C VAL A 743 -38.04 5.12 7.17
N GLY A 744 -39.08 5.57 6.51
CA GLY A 744 -39.59 6.94 6.55
C GLY A 744 -39.70 7.54 5.16
N THR A 745 -40.30 8.74 5.09
CA THR A 745 -40.40 9.52 3.85
C THR A 745 -39.31 10.55 3.82
N VAL A 746 -38.44 10.52 2.79
CA VAL A 746 -37.25 11.36 2.68
C VAL A 746 -37.09 11.97 1.30
N PRO A 747 -36.59 13.20 1.21
CA PRO A 747 -36.23 13.80 -0.08
C PRO A 747 -35.01 13.09 -0.68
N TYR A 748 -34.92 13.11 -2.02
CA TYR A 748 -33.89 12.35 -2.77
C TYR A 748 -32.43 12.59 -2.29
N PRO A 749 -32.03 13.76 -1.77
CA PRO A 749 -30.64 13.91 -1.27
C PRO A 749 -30.34 13.09 -0.02
N MET A 750 -31.37 12.58 0.68
CA MET A 750 -31.25 11.75 1.86
C MET A 750 -31.50 10.25 1.57
N LEU A 751 -31.97 9.90 0.36
CA LEU A 751 -32.00 8.52 -0.12
C LEU A 751 -30.58 7.95 -0.28
N LYS A 752 -30.48 6.64 -0.41
CA LYS A 752 -29.23 6.01 -0.85
C LYS A 752 -29.00 6.35 -2.31
N LEU A 753 -28.15 7.35 -2.56
CA LEU A 753 -27.60 7.64 -3.87
C LEU A 753 -26.44 6.67 -4.09
N HIS A 754 -26.56 5.80 -5.09
CA HIS A 754 -25.52 4.80 -5.33
C HIS A 754 -24.22 5.45 -5.79
N GLU A 755 -23.09 4.86 -5.39
CA GLU A 755 -21.77 5.44 -5.54
C GLU A 755 -21.32 5.43 -7.01
N GLY A 756 -21.64 6.48 -7.75
CA GLY A 756 -21.12 6.70 -9.10
C GLY A 756 -19.69 7.24 -9.12
N ASN A 757 -19.01 7.13 -10.25
CA ASN A 757 -17.70 7.70 -10.48
C ASN A 757 -17.72 8.74 -11.60
N GLY A 758 -17.58 10.00 -11.24
CA GLY A 758 -17.50 11.13 -12.17
C GLY A 758 -16.12 11.40 -12.74
N THR A 759 -15.13 10.55 -12.49
CA THR A 759 -13.76 10.75 -12.95
C THR A 759 -13.24 9.52 -13.71
N TYR A 760 -12.15 9.69 -14.45
CA TYR A 760 -11.39 8.58 -15.03
C TYR A 760 -10.38 7.96 -14.05
N ILE A 761 -10.39 8.40 -12.78
CA ILE A 761 -9.58 7.78 -11.74
C ILE A 761 -10.28 6.52 -11.25
N LEU A 762 -9.52 5.43 -11.13
CA LEU A 762 -10.02 4.20 -10.54
C LEU A 762 -10.43 4.43 -9.08
N ASP A 763 -11.68 4.18 -8.77
CA ASP A 763 -12.21 4.13 -7.41
C ASP A 763 -12.81 2.76 -7.13
N GLN A 764 -12.21 2.03 -6.19
CA GLN A 764 -12.67 0.70 -5.80
C GLN A 764 -13.97 0.72 -4.99
N SER A 765 -14.37 1.88 -4.49
CA SER A 765 -15.57 2.06 -3.67
C SER A 765 -16.78 2.60 -4.45
N SER A 766 -16.67 2.76 -5.77
CA SER A 766 -17.72 3.29 -6.62
C SER A 766 -17.88 2.51 -7.93
N PHE A 767 -19.01 2.65 -8.58
CA PHE A 767 -19.31 2.09 -9.90
C PHE A 767 -18.64 2.94 -10.97
N SER A 768 -17.79 2.33 -11.79
CA SER A 768 -16.99 3.05 -12.79
C SER A 768 -17.82 3.55 -13.97
N CYS A 769 -18.90 2.84 -14.33
CA CYS A 769 -19.78 3.20 -15.44
C CYS A 769 -21.08 3.89 -15.00
N MET A 770 -21.32 4.08 -13.71
CA MET A 770 -22.48 4.78 -13.16
C MET A 770 -22.16 6.26 -12.94
N GLU A 771 -23.10 7.14 -13.30
CA GLU A 771 -23.00 8.57 -13.00
C GLU A 771 -23.50 8.89 -11.60
N PHE A 772 -23.10 10.05 -11.09
CA PHE A 772 -23.69 10.58 -9.87
C PHE A 772 -25.17 10.87 -10.06
N TYR A 773 -25.99 10.58 -9.08
CA TYR A 773 -27.47 10.76 -9.10
C TYR A 773 -28.14 10.00 -10.23
N GLU A 774 -27.61 8.88 -10.68
CA GLU A 774 -28.27 8.06 -11.69
C GLU A 774 -29.36 7.18 -11.08
N PHE A 775 -29.06 6.57 -9.92
CA PHE A 775 -29.99 5.71 -9.21
C PHE A 775 -30.11 6.07 -7.74
N ALA A 776 -31.34 5.97 -7.21
CA ALA A 776 -31.67 6.09 -5.79
C ALA A 776 -32.45 4.89 -5.31
N SER A 777 -32.26 4.53 -4.04
CA SER A 777 -32.98 3.46 -3.38
C SER A 777 -33.24 3.79 -1.92
N ASP A 778 -34.28 3.23 -1.33
CA ASP A 778 -34.52 3.20 0.10
C ASP A 778 -34.25 1.83 0.72
N THR A 779 -34.11 0.79 -0.10
CA THR A 779 -33.62 -0.53 0.31
C THR A 779 -32.63 -0.98 -0.76
N TRP A 780 -31.47 -1.47 -0.34
CA TRP A 780 -30.38 -1.80 -1.27
C TRP A 780 -29.49 -2.93 -0.76
N MET A 781 -28.85 -3.60 -1.72
CA MET A 781 -27.77 -4.54 -1.51
C MET A 781 -26.74 -4.36 -2.62
N SER A 782 -25.46 -4.21 -2.28
CA SER A 782 -24.39 -4.07 -3.26
C SER A 782 -23.24 -5.04 -3.00
N LEU A 783 -22.60 -5.46 -4.10
CA LEU A 783 -21.43 -6.30 -4.13
C LEU A 783 -20.34 -5.60 -4.94
N PHE A 784 -19.17 -5.44 -4.35
CA PHE A 784 -17.93 -5.12 -5.03
C PHE A 784 -16.97 -6.29 -4.85
N TRP A 785 -16.66 -6.97 -5.93
CA TRP A 785 -15.70 -8.06 -5.95
C TRP A 785 -14.58 -7.74 -6.92
N GLU A 786 -13.37 -7.88 -6.44
CA GLU A 786 -12.14 -7.72 -7.21
C GLU A 786 -11.23 -8.92 -6.96
N HIS A 787 -10.77 -9.55 -8.03
CA HIS A 787 -9.79 -10.62 -7.96
C HIS A 787 -8.50 -10.20 -8.68
N ASN A 788 -7.39 -10.20 -7.95
CA ASN A 788 -6.07 -9.95 -8.49
C ASN A 788 -5.32 -11.28 -8.55
N PHE A 789 -4.99 -11.73 -9.75
CA PHE A 789 -4.32 -13.00 -9.99
C PHE A 789 -2.82 -12.98 -9.66
N GLY A 790 -2.24 -11.82 -9.33
CA GLY A 790 -0.83 -11.71 -8.95
C GLY A 790 0.16 -12.04 -10.07
N GLY A 791 -0.27 -12.04 -11.32
CA GLY A 791 0.54 -12.43 -12.48
C GLY A 791 0.50 -13.93 -12.77
N PHE A 792 -0.49 -14.65 -12.27
CA PHE A 792 -0.62 -16.10 -12.45
C PHE A 792 -0.65 -16.52 -13.94
N PHE A 793 -1.31 -15.76 -14.82
CA PHE A 793 -1.34 -16.02 -16.25
C PHE A 793 -0.24 -15.25 -17.00
N LEU A 794 -0.13 -13.92 -16.81
CA LEU A 794 0.82 -13.08 -17.53
C LEU A 794 2.28 -13.41 -17.15
N GLY A 795 2.53 -13.87 -15.93
CA GLY A 795 3.83 -14.32 -15.48
C GLY A 795 4.35 -15.59 -16.16
N LYS A 796 3.49 -16.34 -16.90
CA LYS A 796 3.89 -17.50 -17.70
C LYS A 796 4.32 -17.14 -19.12
N ILE A 797 4.03 -15.92 -19.58
CA ILE A 797 4.39 -15.45 -20.93
C ILE A 797 5.80 -14.82 -20.86
N PRO A 798 6.82 -15.35 -21.58
CA PRO A 798 8.22 -14.99 -21.35
C PRO A 798 8.54 -13.49 -21.44
N LEU A 799 7.95 -12.76 -22.39
CA LEU A 799 8.17 -11.32 -22.55
C LEU A 799 7.43 -10.51 -21.48
N ILE A 800 6.19 -10.88 -21.19
CA ILE A 800 5.33 -10.17 -20.23
C ILE A 800 5.80 -10.43 -18.78
N LYS A 801 6.33 -11.61 -18.48
CA LYS A 801 6.93 -11.94 -17.20
C LYS A 801 7.95 -10.88 -16.72
N LYS A 802 8.77 -10.34 -17.65
CA LYS A 802 9.75 -9.29 -17.33
C LYS A 802 9.13 -7.95 -16.93
N LEU A 803 7.87 -7.71 -17.31
CA LEU A 803 7.13 -6.48 -16.97
C LEU A 803 6.47 -6.56 -15.59
N HIS A 804 6.39 -7.75 -14.99
CA HIS A 804 5.73 -8.01 -13.71
C HIS A 804 4.26 -7.56 -13.66
N TRP A 805 3.58 -7.53 -14.80
CA TRP A 805 2.17 -7.16 -14.88
C TRP A 805 1.30 -8.20 -14.18
N ARG A 806 0.20 -7.70 -13.59
CA ARG A 806 -0.75 -8.52 -12.82
C ARG A 806 -2.16 -8.30 -13.36
N GLU A 807 -2.84 -9.39 -13.64
CA GLU A 807 -4.22 -9.37 -14.11
C GLU A 807 -5.18 -9.09 -12.95
N VAL A 808 -6.20 -8.30 -13.23
CA VAL A 808 -7.27 -8.01 -12.29
C VAL A 808 -8.61 -8.17 -12.99
N VAL A 809 -9.55 -8.84 -12.32
CA VAL A 809 -10.94 -8.92 -12.74
C VAL A 809 -11.80 -8.31 -11.65
N THR A 810 -12.77 -7.50 -12.05
CA THR A 810 -13.67 -6.80 -11.15
C THR A 810 -15.11 -7.05 -11.55
N LEU A 811 -15.97 -7.34 -10.58
CA LEU A 811 -17.42 -7.40 -10.73
C LEU A 811 -18.05 -6.48 -9.69
N LYS A 812 -18.89 -5.57 -10.13
CA LYS A 812 -19.65 -4.70 -9.24
C LYS A 812 -21.13 -4.81 -9.59
N ALA A 813 -21.93 -5.01 -8.57
CA ALA A 813 -23.36 -5.14 -8.71
C ALA A 813 -24.11 -4.42 -7.60
N VAL A 814 -25.25 -3.85 -7.90
CA VAL A 814 -26.19 -3.33 -6.90
C VAL A 814 -27.62 -3.59 -7.36
N TYR A 815 -28.42 -3.98 -6.39
CA TYR A 815 -29.87 -4.03 -6.50
C TYR A 815 -30.48 -3.17 -5.42
N GLY A 816 -31.58 -2.49 -5.74
CA GLY A 816 -32.29 -1.69 -4.77
C GLY A 816 -33.74 -1.49 -5.20
N THR A 817 -34.56 -1.14 -4.25
CA THR A 817 -35.96 -0.79 -4.46
C THR A 817 -36.23 0.60 -3.91
N LEU A 818 -37.34 1.15 -4.34
CA LEU A 818 -37.79 2.47 -3.91
C LEU A 818 -39.28 2.37 -3.60
N SER A 819 -39.68 2.72 -2.38
CA SER A 819 -41.06 2.76 -1.97
C SER A 819 -41.80 3.91 -2.69
N GLU A 820 -43.11 3.77 -2.90
CA GLU A 820 -43.95 4.75 -3.58
C GLU A 820 -43.81 6.15 -2.97
N ARG A 821 -43.88 6.26 -1.66
CA ARG A 821 -43.72 7.53 -0.90
C ARG A 821 -42.38 8.25 -1.10
N ASN A 822 -41.37 7.58 -1.58
CA ASN A 822 -40.05 8.13 -1.86
C ASN A 822 -39.77 8.26 -3.37
N ASN A 823 -40.74 7.84 -4.23
CA ASN A 823 -40.59 7.83 -5.67
C ASN A 823 -40.83 9.20 -6.28
N GLY A 824 -39.80 10.00 -6.39
CA GLY A 824 -39.82 11.32 -7.01
C GLY A 824 -39.69 11.34 -8.53
N ILE A 825 -39.90 10.22 -9.25
CA ILE A 825 -39.85 10.19 -10.72
C ILE A 825 -41.04 10.95 -11.28
N LEU A 826 -40.76 12.00 -12.06
CA LEU A 826 -41.78 12.85 -12.67
C LEU A 826 -42.69 12.02 -13.59
N GLY A 827 -44.00 12.15 -13.40
CA GLY A 827 -45.01 11.42 -14.18
C GLY A 827 -45.35 10.01 -13.65
N SER A 828 -44.72 9.56 -12.55
CA SER A 828 -45.21 8.39 -11.82
C SER A 828 -46.49 8.71 -11.03
N GLU A 829 -47.35 7.72 -10.83
CA GLU A 829 -48.62 7.89 -10.08
C GLU A 829 -48.42 8.48 -8.68
N HIS A 830 -47.33 8.16 -8.03
CA HIS A 830 -47.01 8.61 -6.66
C HIS A 830 -46.02 9.78 -6.58
N SER A 831 -45.72 10.46 -7.72
CA SER A 831 -44.75 11.58 -7.72
C SER A 831 -45.18 12.76 -6.84
N SER A 832 -46.47 12.92 -6.59
CA SER A 832 -47.02 13.94 -5.67
C SER A 832 -46.82 13.62 -4.18
N GLU A 833 -46.61 12.36 -3.83
CA GLU A 833 -46.37 11.91 -2.45
C GLU A 833 -44.92 12.09 -2.04
N ALA A 834 -43.99 12.11 -3.01
CA ALA A 834 -42.58 12.26 -2.75
C ALA A 834 -42.26 13.69 -2.30
N PRO A 835 -41.40 13.88 -1.28
CA PRO A 835 -41.03 15.20 -0.79
C PRO A 835 -40.35 16.09 -1.85
N LEU A 836 -39.63 15.50 -2.78
CA LEU A 836 -38.97 16.19 -3.89
C LEU A 836 -39.00 15.31 -5.16
N LEU A 837 -39.19 15.97 -6.30
CA LEU A 837 -39.01 15.36 -7.61
C LEU A 837 -37.53 15.05 -7.88
N PHE A 838 -37.28 13.96 -8.56
CA PHE A 838 -35.95 13.58 -8.94
C PHE A 838 -35.36 14.53 -10.00
N PRO A 839 -34.07 14.87 -9.91
CA PRO A 839 -33.40 15.54 -11.00
C PRO A 839 -33.45 14.72 -12.28
N LYS A 840 -33.42 15.41 -13.44
CA LYS A 840 -33.44 14.74 -14.75
C LYS A 840 -32.34 13.69 -14.87
N GLY A 841 -32.70 12.49 -15.34
CA GLY A 841 -31.82 11.34 -15.50
C GLY A 841 -31.60 10.51 -14.22
N MET A 842 -32.24 10.85 -13.14
CA MET A 842 -32.30 10.05 -11.92
C MET A 842 -33.50 9.15 -11.90
N THR A 843 -33.31 7.89 -11.55
CA THR A 843 -34.38 6.89 -11.52
C THR A 843 -34.16 5.87 -10.38
N SER A 844 -35.12 4.95 -10.23
CA SER A 844 -34.98 3.79 -9.33
C SER A 844 -34.34 2.60 -10.07
N LEU A 845 -33.83 1.65 -9.31
CA LEU A 845 -33.38 0.37 -9.85
C LEU A 845 -34.59 -0.56 -10.00
N ASN A 846 -34.95 -0.90 -11.23
CA ASN A 846 -36.01 -1.87 -11.53
C ASN A 846 -35.48 -3.30 -11.79
N LYS A 847 -34.18 -3.44 -11.92
CA LYS A 847 -33.40 -4.66 -12.06
C LYS A 847 -31.99 -4.40 -11.55
N PRO A 848 -31.18 -5.44 -11.25
CA PRO A 848 -29.82 -5.27 -10.80
C PRO A 848 -28.98 -4.46 -11.80
N TYR A 849 -28.24 -3.48 -11.29
CA TYR A 849 -27.17 -2.84 -12.04
C TYR A 849 -25.91 -3.68 -11.91
N VAL A 850 -25.28 -3.98 -13.01
CA VAL A 850 -24.07 -4.82 -13.05
C VAL A 850 -23.05 -4.21 -14.01
N GLU A 851 -21.84 -4.11 -13.55
CA GLU A 851 -20.67 -3.80 -14.39
C GLU A 851 -19.54 -4.79 -14.14
N MET A 852 -18.76 -5.09 -15.16
CA MET A 852 -17.60 -5.95 -15.11
C MET A 852 -16.39 -5.19 -15.62
N GLY A 853 -15.25 -5.42 -15.00
CA GLY A 853 -13.98 -4.82 -15.37
C GLY A 853 -12.88 -5.85 -15.55
N VAL A 854 -11.97 -5.57 -16.48
CA VAL A 854 -10.71 -6.27 -16.63
C VAL A 854 -9.60 -5.23 -16.60
N GLY A 855 -8.55 -5.50 -15.85
CA GLY A 855 -7.47 -4.56 -15.66
C GLY A 855 -6.10 -5.21 -15.65
N ILE A 856 -5.11 -4.39 -15.89
CA ILE A 856 -3.70 -4.70 -15.71
C ILE A 856 -3.16 -3.77 -14.65
N SER A 857 -2.68 -4.33 -13.56
CA SER A 857 -2.00 -3.60 -12.51
C SER A 857 -0.48 -3.81 -12.61
N ASN A 858 0.25 -3.05 -11.82
CA ASN A 858 1.71 -3.10 -11.78
C ASN A 858 2.41 -2.58 -13.05
N ILE A 859 1.74 -1.78 -13.86
CA ILE A 859 2.36 -1.08 -14.99
C ILE A 859 3.35 -0.07 -14.42
N LEU A 860 4.62 -0.17 -14.82
CA LEU A 860 5.72 0.61 -14.25
C LEU A 860 5.76 0.56 -12.70
N ARG A 861 5.23 -0.52 -12.10
CA ARG A 861 5.14 -0.80 -10.66
C ARG A 861 4.26 0.15 -9.83
N LEU A 862 3.57 1.07 -10.47
CA LEU A 862 2.78 2.12 -9.84
C LEU A 862 1.38 2.26 -10.44
N LEU A 863 1.26 1.99 -11.73
CA LEU A 863 0.05 2.29 -12.47
C LEU A 863 -0.83 1.04 -12.61
N ARG A 864 -2.10 1.29 -12.61
CA ARG A 864 -3.14 0.32 -12.96
C ARG A 864 -4.09 0.94 -13.99
N VAL A 865 -4.45 0.17 -14.99
CA VAL A 865 -5.43 0.54 -16.02
C VAL A 865 -6.50 -0.52 -16.06
N ASP A 866 -7.75 -0.12 -15.95
CA ASP A 866 -8.91 -1.01 -16.02
C ASP A 866 -9.87 -0.55 -17.10
N ALA A 867 -10.47 -1.52 -17.78
CA ALA A 867 -11.56 -1.34 -18.74
C ALA A 867 -12.83 -1.93 -18.13
N PHE A 868 -13.85 -1.10 -17.97
CA PHE A 868 -15.15 -1.48 -17.40
C PHE A 868 -16.24 -1.48 -18.46
N TRP A 869 -17.11 -2.48 -18.42
CA TRP A 869 -18.30 -2.60 -19.25
C TRP A 869 -19.52 -2.64 -18.37
N ARG A 870 -20.49 -1.78 -18.70
CA ARG A 870 -21.83 -1.77 -18.14
C ARG A 870 -22.67 -2.86 -18.79
N LEU A 871 -23.11 -3.84 -18.02
CA LEU A 871 -23.81 -5.03 -18.54
C LEU A 871 -25.34 -4.84 -18.58
N THR A 872 -25.88 -4.13 -17.59
CA THR A 872 -27.31 -3.83 -17.46
C THR A 872 -27.58 -2.33 -17.58
N HIS A 873 -28.82 -1.90 -17.67
CA HIS A 873 -29.21 -0.47 -17.80
C HIS A 873 -28.42 0.27 -18.89
N ARG A 874 -28.19 -0.38 -20.03
CA ARG A 874 -27.34 0.15 -21.11
C ARG A 874 -27.99 1.29 -21.91
N LYS A 875 -29.29 1.53 -21.71
CA LYS A 875 -30.04 2.63 -22.28
C LYS A 875 -30.48 3.58 -21.16
N ILE A 876 -30.46 4.87 -21.43
CA ILE A 876 -30.94 5.95 -20.58
C ILE A 876 -31.90 6.79 -21.38
N GLU A 877 -32.92 7.34 -20.72
CA GLU A 877 -33.84 8.26 -21.32
C GLU A 877 -33.22 9.62 -21.57
N GLY A 878 -33.21 10.09 -22.79
CA GLY A 878 -32.68 11.39 -23.17
C GLY A 878 -33.58 12.55 -22.72
N ALA A 879 -33.12 13.78 -22.98
CA ALA A 879 -33.88 14.99 -22.66
C ALA A 879 -35.23 15.11 -23.39
N ASP A 880 -35.32 14.40 -24.51
CA ASP A 880 -36.46 14.34 -25.44
C ASP A 880 -37.34 13.11 -25.23
N GLY A 881 -37.18 12.36 -24.15
CA GLY A 881 -37.90 11.13 -23.86
C GLY A 881 -37.44 9.90 -24.65
N VAL A 882 -36.45 10.05 -25.53
CA VAL A 882 -35.96 8.96 -26.36
C VAL A 882 -34.91 8.12 -25.64
N MET A 883 -35.09 6.81 -25.63
CA MET A 883 -34.14 5.87 -25.04
C MET A 883 -32.87 5.76 -25.89
N ARG A 884 -31.77 6.26 -25.39
CA ARG A 884 -30.47 6.24 -26.05
C ARG A 884 -29.47 5.36 -25.28
N LYS A 885 -28.45 4.88 -25.99
CA LYS A 885 -27.35 4.17 -25.35
C LYS A 885 -26.67 5.09 -24.34
N SER A 886 -26.45 4.61 -23.13
CA SER A 886 -25.67 5.36 -22.11
C SER A 886 -24.27 5.67 -22.63
N PRO A 887 -23.76 6.90 -22.51
CA PRO A 887 -22.40 7.23 -22.93
C PRO A 887 -21.34 6.48 -22.12
N ASN A 888 -21.68 6.00 -20.92
CA ASN A 888 -20.79 5.29 -20.03
C ASN A 888 -20.98 3.76 -20.08
N CYS A 889 -21.37 3.19 -21.23
CA CYS A 889 -21.41 1.73 -21.40
C CYS A 889 -20.02 1.08 -21.36
N PHE A 890 -18.98 1.86 -21.65
CA PHE A 890 -17.58 1.50 -21.56
C PHE A 890 -16.79 2.66 -20.95
N VAL A 891 -15.95 2.37 -19.98
CA VAL A 891 -15.09 3.36 -19.32
C VAL A 891 -13.73 2.75 -19.05
N ALA A 892 -12.68 3.41 -19.51
CA ALA A 892 -11.33 3.11 -19.08
C ALA A 892 -10.97 3.99 -17.88
N THR A 893 -10.37 3.41 -16.85
CA THR A 893 -9.91 4.12 -15.66
C THR A 893 -8.43 3.89 -15.43
N ILE A 894 -7.78 4.89 -14.83
CA ILE A 894 -6.39 4.82 -14.40
C ILE A 894 -6.31 4.95 -12.89
N GLY A 895 -5.47 4.16 -12.25
CA GLY A 895 -5.23 4.20 -10.82
C GLY A 895 -3.76 4.18 -10.49
N LEU A 896 -3.43 4.73 -9.33
CA LEU A 896 -2.14 4.54 -8.69
C LEU A 896 -2.28 3.43 -7.66
N GLU A 897 -1.45 2.42 -7.77
CA GLU A 897 -1.50 1.27 -6.87
C GLU A 897 -0.09 0.94 -6.40
N LEU A 898 0.19 1.27 -5.14
CA LEU A 898 1.42 0.88 -4.47
C LEU A 898 1.20 -0.46 -3.77
N ARG A 899 1.58 -1.55 -4.43
CA ARG A 899 1.61 -2.90 -3.83
C ARG A 899 3.03 -3.46 -3.85
N PHE A 900 3.39 -4.11 -2.75
CA PHE A 900 4.60 -4.93 -2.72
C PHE A 900 4.47 -6.16 -3.59
#